data_b5e0c770c67aeb94c1e12f7935b8f65a
#
_entry.id   b5e0c770c67aeb94c1e12f7935b8f65a
#
_cell.length_a   1.000
_cell.length_b   1.000
_cell.length_c   1.000
_cell.angle_alpha   90.00
_cell.angle_beta   90.00
_cell.angle_gamma   90.00
#
_symmetry.space_group_name_H-M   'P 1'
#
loop_
_entity.id
_entity.type
_entity.pdbx_description
1 polymer ?
#
loop_
_entity_poly.entity_id
_entity_poly.type
_entity_poly.pdbx_seq_one_letter_code
_entity_poly.pdbx_strand_id
1 'polypeptide(L)'
;MFKVYKKEIEVAGKKISLETGKVAKQADGAIIASCGETVILATVVGAKKVNPDMDYFPLSVNYQEKYYAGGKIPGGYFKREARPTESETLISRLIDRPIRPLFPDEFKNEVQLLPTVISYDKENQPDILAITASSAALAISGMPFMGPVGASRVGFVDGKYILNPSKSELENSSLDLVVAGTKDAVLMVESEANGLTEEEMLNAVKFGHEGFVPVIEMIEQLAKECRKPEWTVEKKDLSEVKKKLEAAFTDDLKKAFATKDKQDRSNQISEITDKAKKLYEEDENYTDLDVNSQLKSLEKSIVRTDILKNKNRIDGRGLSDVRAISCEVGVLPRTHGSALFTRGETQAIVVTTLGTSDDEQRLESLDGQHRERFMLHYNFPPFSVGETGRIGTGRREIGHGKLAWRAINSSLPSKEVFPYTFRIVSEITESNGSSSMATVCGASLALMDAGVPIKEPVAGIAMGLIKEGDDFSVLSDILGDEDHLGDMDFKVAGTKDGITSLQMDIKITGITFEIMEQALKQAKDGRIHILGEMNKALSESRADVGQHTPKMEQVTVDKKDIAAVIGKGGATIREIVDKSGAKVDVNDEGVVTVAAPDEESRNIAMQMIKDITAKAELNKIYSGKVMKIMEFGAFVNFLGKQDGLVHISELADKRVAKVTDVVKEGDEVKVKVIGFDRGKVKLSMKQASD
;
A
#
# COMPACT_ATOMS: atom_id res chain seq x y z
N MET A 1 23.41 -6.57 -41.17
CA MET A 1 21.95 -6.56 -41.17
C MET A 1 21.46 -7.27 -39.91
N PHE A 2 20.38 -6.82 -39.27
CA PHE A 2 19.86 -7.44 -38.05
C PHE A 2 19.07 -8.70 -38.36
N LYS A 3 19.24 -9.76 -37.57
CA LYS A 3 18.35 -10.92 -37.58
C LYS A 3 17.30 -10.70 -36.51
N VAL A 4 16.11 -10.28 -36.94
CA VAL A 4 15.01 -9.92 -36.02
C VAL A 4 14.06 -11.09 -35.96
N TYR A 5 13.63 -11.42 -34.73
CA TYR A 5 12.58 -12.38 -34.47
C TYR A 5 11.43 -11.65 -33.77
N LYS A 6 10.20 -11.92 -34.19
CA LYS A 6 9.01 -11.28 -33.66
C LYS A 6 7.88 -12.29 -33.51
N LYS A 7 7.18 -12.21 -32.37
CA LYS A 7 5.94 -12.95 -32.13
C LYS A 7 4.86 -11.98 -31.63
N GLU A 8 3.63 -12.28 -31.98
CA GLU A 8 2.47 -11.47 -31.61
C GLU A 8 1.32 -12.38 -31.20
N ILE A 9 0.54 -11.92 -30.23
CA ILE A 9 -0.68 -12.60 -29.77
C ILE A 9 -1.72 -11.57 -29.36
N GLU A 10 -2.99 -11.93 -29.43
CA GLU A 10 -4.09 -11.16 -28.89
C GLU A 10 -4.61 -11.82 -27.61
N VAL A 11 -4.64 -11.05 -26.52
CA VAL A 11 -5.15 -11.48 -25.21
C VAL A 11 -6.10 -10.41 -24.70
N ALA A 12 -7.34 -10.80 -24.36
CA ALA A 12 -8.40 -9.90 -23.90
C ALA A 12 -8.61 -8.67 -24.80
N GLY A 13 -8.57 -8.88 -26.14
CA GLY A 13 -8.73 -7.81 -27.13
C GLY A 13 -7.51 -6.87 -27.27
N LYS A 14 -6.40 -7.16 -26.59
CA LYS A 14 -5.16 -6.39 -26.67
C LYS A 14 -4.07 -7.18 -27.39
N LYS A 15 -3.42 -6.53 -28.35
CA LYS A 15 -2.32 -7.11 -29.10
C LYS A 15 -1.01 -6.91 -28.34
N ILE A 16 -0.36 -8.03 -27.97
CA ILE A 16 0.96 -8.04 -27.35
C ILE A 16 1.98 -8.51 -28.39
N SER A 17 3.11 -7.82 -28.52
CA SER A 17 4.20 -8.26 -29.37
C SER A 17 5.52 -8.32 -28.63
N LEU A 18 6.36 -9.32 -28.97
CA LEU A 18 7.72 -9.49 -28.49
C LEU A 18 8.67 -9.49 -29.67
N GLU A 19 9.70 -8.63 -29.63
CA GLU A 19 10.73 -8.51 -30.67
C GLU A 19 12.13 -8.62 -30.06
N THR A 20 13.03 -9.34 -30.73
CA THR A 20 14.44 -9.46 -30.34
C THR A 20 15.39 -9.42 -31.54
N GLY A 21 16.69 -9.23 -31.27
CA GLY A 21 17.76 -9.30 -32.27
C GLY A 21 18.17 -7.97 -32.88
N LYS A 22 17.48 -6.86 -32.60
CA LYS A 22 17.76 -5.53 -33.13
C LYS A 22 18.49 -4.63 -32.11
N VAL A 23 18.08 -4.64 -30.88
CA VAL A 23 18.51 -3.71 -29.81
C VAL A 23 19.27 -4.49 -28.73
N ALA A 24 20.19 -3.81 -28.00
CA ALA A 24 20.91 -4.31 -26.83
C ALA A 24 21.60 -5.68 -27.04
N LYS A 25 22.29 -5.88 -28.15
CA LYS A 25 22.89 -7.16 -28.57
C LYS A 25 24.00 -7.69 -27.64
N GLN A 26 24.55 -6.84 -26.78
CA GLN A 26 25.57 -7.25 -25.82
C GLN A 26 24.95 -7.92 -24.56
N ALA A 27 23.68 -7.71 -24.30
CA ALA A 27 22.97 -8.41 -23.24
C ALA A 27 22.80 -9.89 -23.57
N ASP A 28 22.73 -10.75 -22.54
CA ASP A 28 22.47 -12.18 -22.74
C ASP A 28 21.06 -12.41 -23.30
N GLY A 29 20.06 -11.65 -22.85
CA GLY A 29 18.74 -11.56 -23.45
C GLY A 29 18.27 -10.12 -23.56
N ALA A 30 17.59 -9.76 -24.66
CA ALA A 30 17.00 -8.44 -24.86
C ALA A 30 15.69 -8.54 -25.63
N ILE A 31 14.63 -7.97 -25.10
CA ILE A 31 13.28 -7.99 -25.68
C ILE A 31 12.73 -6.56 -25.74
N ILE A 32 12.16 -6.19 -26.86
CA ILE A 32 11.20 -5.10 -26.99
C ILE A 32 9.81 -5.71 -26.92
N ALA A 33 9.07 -5.42 -25.87
CA ALA A 33 7.67 -5.81 -25.72
C ALA A 33 6.76 -4.61 -25.94
N SER A 34 5.64 -4.79 -26.62
CA SER A 34 4.66 -3.73 -26.82
C SER A 34 3.22 -4.22 -26.65
N CYS A 35 2.39 -3.35 -26.09
CA CYS A 35 0.94 -3.47 -26.00
C CYS A 35 0.33 -2.09 -26.25
N GLY A 36 -0.40 -1.92 -27.38
CA GLY A 36 -0.75 -0.58 -27.84
C GLY A 36 0.52 0.25 -28.12
N GLU A 37 0.58 1.47 -27.62
CA GLU A 37 1.76 2.35 -27.68
C GLU A 37 2.65 2.26 -26.43
N THR A 38 2.29 1.42 -25.44
CA THR A 38 3.17 1.11 -24.30
C THR A 38 4.24 0.14 -24.73
N VAL A 39 5.53 0.51 -24.56
CA VAL A 39 6.69 -0.24 -25.01
C VAL A 39 7.71 -0.36 -23.88
N ILE A 40 8.23 -1.58 -23.69
CA ILE A 40 9.24 -1.92 -22.70
C ILE A 40 10.46 -2.54 -23.39
N LEU A 41 11.63 -2.05 -23.03
CA LEU A 41 12.89 -2.72 -23.28
C LEU A 41 13.28 -3.50 -22.03
N ALA A 42 13.27 -4.84 -22.10
CA ALA A 42 13.78 -5.70 -21.03
C ALA A 42 15.13 -6.31 -21.45
N THR A 43 16.15 -6.14 -20.60
CA THR A 43 17.47 -6.74 -20.81
C THR A 43 17.87 -7.59 -19.62
N VAL A 44 18.56 -8.69 -19.88
CA VAL A 44 19.15 -9.54 -18.86
C VAL A 44 20.62 -9.81 -19.15
N VAL A 45 21.45 -9.71 -18.13
CA VAL A 45 22.88 -10.05 -18.17
C VAL A 45 23.23 -10.87 -16.94
N GLY A 46 23.97 -11.96 -17.17
CA GLY A 46 24.55 -12.77 -16.10
C GLY A 46 26.07 -12.65 -16.05
N ALA A 47 26.61 -12.51 -14.85
CA ALA A 47 28.06 -12.56 -14.63
C ALA A 47 28.61 -13.95 -15.02
N LYS A 48 29.70 -13.98 -15.76
CA LYS A 48 30.30 -15.25 -16.23
C LYS A 48 31.11 -15.97 -15.15
N LYS A 49 31.43 -15.27 -14.07
CA LYS A 49 32.15 -15.82 -12.91
C LYS A 49 31.24 -15.78 -11.69
N VAL A 50 31.25 -16.85 -10.94
CA VAL A 50 30.58 -16.93 -9.63
C VAL A 50 31.48 -16.29 -8.57
N ASN A 51 30.91 -15.53 -7.66
CA ASN A 51 31.61 -15.11 -6.46
C ASN A 51 31.61 -16.28 -5.47
N PRO A 52 32.76 -16.83 -5.09
CA PRO A 52 32.86 -18.03 -4.22
C PRO A 52 32.30 -17.79 -2.80
N ASP A 53 32.18 -16.53 -2.36
CA ASP A 53 31.69 -16.18 -1.03
C ASP A 53 30.14 -16.04 -0.97
N MET A 54 29.44 -16.28 -2.11
CA MET A 54 27.97 -16.16 -2.17
C MET A 54 27.28 -17.48 -1.85
N ASP A 55 26.43 -17.46 -0.83
CA ASP A 55 25.59 -18.60 -0.43
C ASP A 55 24.16 -18.53 -1.00
N TYR A 56 23.79 -17.42 -1.63
CA TYR A 56 22.46 -17.19 -2.23
C TYR A 56 22.56 -16.86 -3.73
N PHE A 57 21.40 -16.91 -4.42
CA PHE A 57 21.29 -16.49 -5.82
C PHE A 57 21.20 -14.95 -5.93
N PRO A 58 22.22 -14.27 -6.45
CA PRO A 58 22.26 -12.80 -6.52
C PRO A 58 21.52 -12.27 -7.76
N LEU A 59 20.18 -12.37 -7.74
CA LEU A 59 19.31 -11.75 -8.75
C LEU A 59 19.00 -10.32 -8.35
N SER A 60 19.23 -9.37 -9.24
CA SER A 60 18.81 -7.98 -9.10
C SER A 60 17.84 -7.57 -10.23
N VAL A 61 16.63 -7.20 -9.86
CA VAL A 61 15.62 -6.65 -10.78
C VAL A 61 15.50 -5.15 -10.55
N ASN A 62 15.66 -4.37 -11.62
CA ASN A 62 15.61 -2.91 -11.58
C ASN A 62 14.65 -2.39 -12.66
N TYR A 63 13.37 -2.39 -12.38
CA TYR A 63 12.37 -1.78 -13.24
C TYR A 63 12.51 -0.25 -13.20
N GLN A 64 12.42 0.38 -14.37
CA GLN A 64 12.56 1.83 -14.53
C GLN A 64 11.49 2.42 -15.43
N GLU A 65 10.97 3.58 -15.02
CA GLU A 65 10.07 4.41 -15.80
C GLU A 65 10.80 5.67 -16.27
N LYS A 66 10.92 5.83 -17.59
CA LYS A 66 11.53 7.05 -18.16
C LYS A 66 10.46 8.09 -18.41
N TYR A 67 10.62 9.29 -17.87
CA TYR A 67 9.64 10.37 -18.02
C TYR A 67 9.35 10.72 -19.47
N TYR A 68 10.36 10.58 -20.36
CA TYR A 68 10.17 10.77 -21.80
C TYR A 68 9.20 9.75 -22.42
N ALA A 69 8.97 8.58 -21.80
CA ALA A 69 8.02 7.60 -22.26
C ALA A 69 6.58 8.14 -22.27
N GLY A 70 6.25 9.03 -21.32
CA GLY A 70 4.99 9.76 -21.25
C GLY A 70 5.07 11.20 -21.83
N GLY A 71 6.13 11.53 -22.58
CA GLY A 71 6.33 12.87 -23.15
C GLY A 71 6.62 13.94 -22.11
N LYS A 72 7.23 13.59 -20.97
CA LYS A 72 7.47 14.48 -19.83
C LYS A 72 8.96 14.71 -19.56
N ILE A 73 9.25 15.82 -18.88
CA ILE A 73 10.55 16.12 -18.28
C ILE A 73 10.39 15.90 -16.76
N PRO A 74 11.32 15.17 -16.10
CA PRO A 74 11.25 14.95 -14.65
C PRO A 74 11.16 16.26 -13.87
N GLY A 75 10.42 16.26 -12.77
CA GLY A 75 10.39 17.32 -11.79
C GLY A 75 11.74 17.53 -11.10
N GLY A 76 11.75 18.31 -10.07
CA GLY A 76 12.95 18.56 -9.27
C GLY A 76 14.03 19.40 -9.96
N TYR A 77 15.13 19.63 -9.26
CA TYR A 77 16.21 20.53 -9.70
C TYR A 77 17.03 19.93 -10.83
N PHE A 78 17.41 18.65 -10.74
CA PHE A 78 18.32 18.02 -11.71
C PHE A 78 17.65 17.60 -13.03
N LYS A 79 16.32 17.63 -13.12
CA LYS A 79 15.58 17.22 -14.33
C LYS A 79 15.99 15.84 -14.85
N ARG A 80 16.28 14.92 -13.94
CA ARG A 80 16.76 13.57 -14.23
C ARG A 80 16.19 12.58 -13.22
N GLU A 81 15.83 11.39 -13.67
CA GLU A 81 15.52 10.23 -12.82
C GLU A 81 16.77 9.84 -12.01
N ALA A 82 16.64 9.72 -10.69
CA ALA A 82 17.77 9.43 -9.80
C ALA A 82 17.56 8.16 -8.99
N ARG A 83 16.74 8.25 -7.94
CA ARG A 83 16.40 7.10 -7.09
C ARG A 83 15.12 6.45 -7.60
N PRO A 84 15.00 5.11 -7.51
CA PRO A 84 13.74 4.44 -7.81
C PRO A 84 12.61 5.01 -6.95
N THR A 85 11.47 5.23 -7.56
CA THR A 85 10.23 5.56 -6.88
C THR A 85 9.71 4.36 -6.08
N GLU A 86 8.72 4.59 -5.22
CA GLU A 86 8.03 3.49 -4.53
C GLU A 86 7.39 2.52 -5.55
N SER A 87 6.71 3.06 -6.58
CA SER A 87 6.12 2.28 -7.67
C SER A 87 7.16 1.41 -8.40
N GLU A 88 8.28 1.99 -8.83
CA GLU A 88 9.35 1.24 -9.49
C GLU A 88 9.94 0.14 -8.59
N THR A 89 10.04 0.41 -7.29
CA THR A 89 10.50 -0.58 -6.31
C THR A 89 9.51 -1.73 -6.16
N LEU A 90 8.21 -1.43 -6.11
CA LEU A 90 7.14 -2.44 -6.00
C LEU A 90 7.04 -3.28 -7.25
N ILE A 91 7.09 -2.68 -8.45
CA ILE A 91 7.08 -3.42 -9.72
C ILE A 91 8.35 -4.27 -9.87
N SER A 92 9.52 -3.77 -9.45
CA SER A 92 10.75 -4.60 -9.40
C SER A 92 10.55 -5.86 -8.56
N ARG A 93 9.87 -5.76 -7.42
CA ARG A 93 9.54 -6.91 -6.56
C ARG A 93 8.49 -7.82 -7.21
N LEU A 94 7.50 -7.25 -7.89
CA LEU A 94 6.47 -7.98 -8.62
C LEU A 94 7.07 -8.87 -9.72
N ILE A 95 8.17 -8.44 -10.34
CA ILE A 95 8.93 -9.19 -11.35
C ILE A 95 9.88 -10.22 -10.69
N ASP A 96 10.59 -9.84 -9.64
CA ASP A 96 11.58 -10.70 -8.95
C ASP A 96 10.93 -11.97 -8.37
N ARG A 97 9.80 -11.81 -7.68
CA ARG A 97 9.17 -12.87 -6.87
C ARG A 97 8.80 -14.14 -7.67
N PRO A 98 8.13 -14.07 -8.82
CA PRO A 98 7.82 -15.26 -9.61
C PRO A 98 8.99 -15.81 -10.42
N ILE A 99 10.05 -15.02 -10.65
CA ILE A 99 11.21 -15.41 -11.45
C ILE A 99 12.26 -16.14 -10.60
N ARG A 100 12.53 -15.65 -9.40
CA ARG A 100 13.59 -16.15 -8.51
C ARG A 100 13.50 -17.65 -8.20
N PRO A 101 12.35 -18.23 -7.86
CA PRO A 101 12.23 -19.65 -7.53
C PRO A 101 12.41 -20.58 -8.75
N LEU A 102 12.48 -20.03 -9.96
CA LEU A 102 12.67 -20.79 -11.20
C LEU A 102 14.15 -20.87 -11.65
N PHE A 103 15.07 -20.57 -10.75
CA PHE A 103 16.49 -20.87 -10.97
C PHE A 103 16.91 -22.02 -10.07
N PRO A 104 17.79 -22.94 -10.56
CA PRO A 104 18.30 -24.02 -9.73
C PRO A 104 19.13 -23.47 -8.56
N ASP A 105 19.08 -24.13 -7.42
CA ASP A 105 19.81 -23.73 -6.21
C ASP A 105 21.31 -23.66 -6.41
N GLU A 106 21.85 -24.45 -7.35
CA GLU A 106 23.26 -24.48 -7.71
C GLU A 106 23.73 -23.28 -8.54
N PHE A 107 22.79 -22.55 -9.16
CA PHE A 107 23.11 -21.39 -9.98
C PHE A 107 23.35 -20.15 -9.12
N LYS A 108 24.61 -19.77 -8.95
CA LYS A 108 25.07 -18.66 -8.08
C LYS A 108 25.67 -17.49 -8.85
N ASN A 109 25.56 -17.47 -10.18
CA ASN A 109 26.01 -16.34 -10.98
C ASN A 109 25.12 -15.12 -10.69
N GLU A 110 25.73 -13.95 -10.55
CA GLU A 110 24.95 -12.69 -10.45
C GLU A 110 24.17 -12.46 -11.73
N VAL A 111 22.86 -12.16 -11.59
CA VAL A 111 21.98 -11.84 -12.70
C VAL A 111 21.36 -10.47 -12.48
N GLN A 112 21.46 -9.62 -13.49
CA GLN A 112 20.80 -8.32 -13.53
C GLN A 112 19.74 -8.29 -14.62
N LEU A 113 18.51 -8.00 -14.20
CA LEU A 113 17.36 -7.83 -15.04
C LEU A 113 16.91 -6.36 -15.01
N LEU A 114 16.86 -5.72 -16.17
CA LEU A 114 16.55 -4.29 -16.30
C LEU A 114 15.42 -4.07 -17.31
N PRO A 115 14.17 -4.16 -16.91
CA PRO A 115 13.03 -3.72 -17.71
C PRO A 115 12.85 -2.19 -17.59
N THR A 116 12.77 -1.52 -18.75
CA THR A 116 12.67 -0.06 -18.84
C THR A 116 11.48 0.32 -19.71
N VAL A 117 10.58 1.14 -19.19
CA VAL A 117 9.47 1.72 -19.95
C VAL A 117 10.01 2.84 -20.83
N ILE A 118 9.88 2.68 -22.15
CA ILE A 118 10.42 3.61 -23.16
C ILE A 118 9.34 4.31 -23.99
N SER A 119 8.08 3.87 -23.88
CA SER A 119 6.89 4.52 -24.39
C SER A 119 5.68 4.14 -23.52
N TYR A 120 4.72 5.04 -23.32
CA TYR A 120 3.57 4.81 -22.45
C TYR A 120 2.33 5.56 -22.95
N ASP A 121 1.24 4.83 -23.21
CA ASP A 121 -0.02 5.33 -23.78
C ASP A 121 -1.07 5.71 -22.72
N LYS A 122 -0.79 5.51 -21.44
CA LYS A 122 -1.66 5.75 -20.25
C LYS A 122 -2.84 4.77 -20.12
N GLU A 123 -3.12 3.93 -21.10
CA GLU A 123 -4.21 2.94 -21.05
C GLU A 123 -3.70 1.56 -20.69
N ASN A 124 -2.55 1.16 -21.27
CA ASN A 124 -1.97 -0.15 -21.05
C ASN A 124 -0.89 -0.07 -19.98
N GLN A 125 -1.20 -0.55 -18.77
CA GLN A 125 -0.26 -0.52 -17.65
C GLN A 125 1.00 -1.32 -17.94
N PRO A 126 2.19 -0.77 -17.63
CA PRO A 126 3.45 -1.36 -18.06
C PRO A 126 3.92 -2.55 -17.21
N ASP A 127 3.41 -2.76 -16.00
CA ASP A 127 3.90 -3.75 -15.04
C ASP A 127 3.73 -5.20 -15.54
N ILE A 128 2.54 -5.59 -16.03
CA ILE A 128 2.28 -6.93 -16.58
C ILE A 128 3.13 -7.17 -17.84
N LEU A 129 3.24 -6.14 -18.67
CA LEU A 129 4.09 -6.21 -19.86
C LEU A 129 5.58 -6.33 -19.48
N ALA A 130 6.00 -5.71 -18.38
CA ALA A 130 7.37 -5.80 -17.85
C ALA A 130 7.69 -7.20 -17.33
N ILE A 131 6.75 -7.89 -16.65
CA ILE A 131 6.92 -9.30 -16.26
C ILE A 131 7.08 -10.16 -17.51
N THR A 132 6.19 -10.00 -18.49
CA THR A 132 6.22 -10.74 -19.77
C THR A 132 7.53 -10.53 -20.52
N ALA A 133 7.98 -9.28 -20.67
CA ALA A 133 9.22 -8.93 -21.34
C ALA A 133 10.46 -9.50 -20.63
N SER A 134 10.46 -9.45 -19.30
CA SER A 134 11.52 -9.98 -18.43
C SER A 134 11.63 -11.50 -18.55
N SER A 135 10.49 -12.19 -18.49
CA SER A 135 10.40 -13.64 -18.69
C SER A 135 10.91 -14.06 -20.07
N ALA A 136 10.50 -13.34 -21.14
CA ALA A 136 10.95 -13.60 -22.49
C ALA A 136 12.47 -13.36 -22.66
N ALA A 137 13.02 -12.29 -22.05
CA ALA A 137 14.46 -12.01 -22.07
C ALA A 137 15.27 -13.14 -21.41
N LEU A 138 14.79 -13.66 -20.28
CA LEU A 138 15.40 -14.83 -19.61
C LEU A 138 15.28 -16.09 -20.45
N ALA A 139 14.13 -16.37 -21.04
CA ALA A 139 13.87 -17.57 -21.82
C ALA A 139 14.82 -17.70 -23.05
N ILE A 140 15.23 -16.56 -23.64
CA ILE A 140 16.15 -16.54 -24.78
C ILE A 140 17.62 -16.40 -24.39
N SER A 141 17.96 -16.14 -23.13
CA SER A 141 19.32 -15.81 -22.67
C SER A 141 20.28 -16.99 -22.63
N GLY A 142 19.75 -18.22 -22.57
CA GLY A 142 20.52 -19.44 -22.33
C GLY A 142 20.82 -19.73 -20.86
N MET A 143 20.46 -18.85 -19.93
CA MET A 143 20.58 -19.13 -18.49
C MET A 143 19.67 -20.29 -18.08
N PRO A 144 19.95 -20.99 -16.95
CA PRO A 144 19.16 -22.14 -16.50
C PRO A 144 17.85 -21.72 -15.84
N PHE A 145 17.05 -20.97 -16.58
CA PHE A 145 15.74 -20.48 -16.15
C PHE A 145 14.66 -21.50 -16.48
N MET A 146 13.98 -22.03 -15.46
CA MET A 146 12.94 -23.07 -15.57
C MET A 146 11.54 -22.51 -15.89
N GLY A 147 11.47 -21.26 -16.39
CA GLY A 147 10.26 -20.66 -16.92
C GLY A 147 9.94 -21.12 -18.34
N PRO A 148 9.10 -20.38 -19.09
CA PRO A 148 8.77 -18.97 -18.85
C PRO A 148 7.68 -18.73 -17.81
N VAL A 149 7.60 -17.48 -17.33
CA VAL A 149 6.55 -16.94 -16.46
C VAL A 149 5.60 -16.11 -17.30
N GLY A 150 4.30 -16.32 -17.11
CA GLY A 150 3.25 -15.40 -17.54
C GLY A 150 2.70 -14.63 -16.37
N ALA A 151 2.03 -13.52 -16.68
CA ALA A 151 1.31 -12.73 -15.68
C ALA A 151 0.07 -12.08 -16.30
N SER A 152 -0.91 -11.81 -15.45
CA SER A 152 -2.09 -11.04 -15.80
C SER A 152 -2.56 -10.21 -14.63
N ARG A 153 -3.32 -9.17 -14.93
CA ARG A 153 -4.10 -8.41 -13.96
C ARG A 153 -5.56 -8.80 -14.06
N VAL A 154 -6.23 -8.90 -12.95
CA VAL A 154 -7.67 -9.23 -12.88
C VAL A 154 -8.40 -8.14 -12.11
N GLY A 155 -9.40 -7.54 -12.76
CA GLY A 155 -10.41 -6.69 -12.15
C GLY A 155 -11.70 -7.44 -11.87
N PHE A 156 -12.57 -6.87 -11.03
CA PHE A 156 -13.90 -7.40 -10.73
C PHE A 156 -14.92 -6.27 -10.69
N VAL A 157 -15.77 -6.21 -11.71
CA VAL A 157 -16.77 -5.15 -11.91
C VAL A 157 -18.12 -5.79 -12.16
N ASP A 158 -19.14 -5.37 -11.42
CA ASP A 158 -20.52 -5.86 -11.55
C ASP A 158 -20.63 -7.39 -11.56
N GLY A 159 -19.86 -8.07 -10.69
CA GLY A 159 -19.87 -9.52 -10.55
C GLY A 159 -19.14 -10.27 -11.67
N LYS A 160 -18.31 -9.59 -12.48
CA LYS A 160 -17.57 -10.19 -13.61
C LYS A 160 -16.08 -9.92 -13.49
N TYR A 161 -15.28 -10.94 -13.76
CA TYR A 161 -13.82 -10.79 -13.88
C TYR A 161 -13.47 -10.17 -15.23
N ILE A 162 -12.52 -9.23 -15.20
CA ILE A 162 -11.96 -8.57 -16.38
C ILE A 162 -10.46 -8.87 -16.44
N LEU A 163 -9.99 -9.42 -17.54
CA LEU A 163 -8.58 -9.72 -17.74
C LEU A 163 -7.85 -8.51 -18.30
N ASN A 164 -6.75 -8.14 -17.66
CA ASN A 164 -5.91 -7.00 -18.02
C ASN A 164 -6.74 -5.72 -18.23
N PRO A 165 -7.55 -5.31 -17.23
CA PRO A 165 -8.38 -4.12 -17.36
C PRO A 165 -7.54 -2.88 -17.69
N SER A 166 -8.13 -1.94 -18.40
CA SER A 166 -7.57 -0.60 -18.58
C SER A 166 -7.57 0.16 -17.26
N LYS A 167 -6.85 1.27 -17.20
CA LYS A 167 -6.82 2.10 -15.99
C LYS A 167 -8.22 2.59 -15.60
N SER A 168 -9.02 3.02 -16.56
CA SER A 168 -10.40 3.49 -16.35
C SER A 168 -11.34 2.38 -15.85
N GLU A 169 -11.14 1.13 -16.27
CA GLU A 169 -11.91 -0.01 -15.77
C GLU A 169 -11.51 -0.36 -14.32
N LEU A 170 -10.22 -0.22 -13.96
CA LEU A 170 -9.76 -0.45 -12.58
C LEU A 170 -10.33 0.55 -11.58
N GLU A 171 -10.57 1.80 -11.97
CA GLU A 171 -11.16 2.82 -11.09
C GLU A 171 -12.54 2.42 -10.55
N ASN A 172 -13.27 1.59 -11.28
CA ASN A 172 -14.59 1.08 -10.91
C ASN A 172 -14.55 -0.37 -10.40
N SER A 173 -13.37 -0.96 -10.29
CA SER A 173 -13.18 -2.34 -9.88
C SER A 173 -13.12 -2.51 -8.37
N SER A 174 -13.79 -3.53 -7.84
CA SER A 174 -13.63 -3.96 -6.44
C SER A 174 -12.41 -4.86 -6.21
N LEU A 175 -11.64 -5.16 -7.27
CA LEU A 175 -10.43 -5.98 -7.24
C LEU A 175 -9.36 -5.40 -8.15
N ASP A 176 -8.16 -5.28 -7.63
CA ASP A 176 -6.92 -5.17 -8.40
C ASP A 176 -6.01 -6.32 -7.99
N LEU A 177 -5.97 -7.38 -8.81
CA LEU A 177 -5.21 -8.59 -8.53
C LEU A 177 -4.21 -8.84 -9.65
N VAL A 178 -2.94 -9.02 -9.28
CA VAL A 178 -1.89 -9.50 -10.18
C VAL A 178 -1.58 -10.93 -9.82
N VAL A 179 -1.62 -11.80 -10.82
CA VAL A 179 -1.21 -13.20 -10.71
C VAL A 179 -0.13 -13.51 -11.71
N ALA A 180 0.91 -14.23 -11.29
CA ALA A 180 2.00 -14.68 -12.15
C ALA A 180 2.36 -16.13 -11.83
N GLY A 181 2.81 -16.85 -12.86
CA GLY A 181 3.18 -18.26 -12.70
C GLY A 181 3.70 -18.88 -13.97
N THR A 182 3.90 -20.19 -13.91
CA THR A 182 4.18 -21.04 -15.06
C THR A 182 2.88 -21.50 -15.73
N LYS A 183 2.99 -22.26 -16.80
CA LYS A 183 1.82 -22.85 -17.48
C LYS A 183 0.98 -23.72 -16.53
N ASP A 184 1.63 -24.42 -15.62
CA ASP A 184 1.02 -25.46 -14.80
C ASP A 184 0.69 -24.99 -13.38
N ALA A 185 1.22 -23.84 -12.92
CA ALA A 185 1.13 -23.46 -11.53
C ALA A 185 1.27 -21.95 -11.27
N VAL A 186 0.55 -21.47 -10.25
CA VAL A 186 0.68 -20.12 -9.71
C VAL A 186 1.92 -20.02 -8.84
N LEU A 187 2.70 -18.95 -9.00
CA LEU A 187 3.91 -18.66 -8.22
C LEU A 187 3.78 -17.41 -7.35
N MET A 188 3.01 -16.43 -7.80
CA MET A 188 2.86 -15.16 -7.10
C MET A 188 1.44 -14.61 -7.29
N VAL A 189 0.87 -14.13 -6.20
CA VAL A 189 -0.35 -13.31 -6.21
C VAL A 189 -0.12 -12.06 -5.37
N GLU A 190 -0.65 -10.94 -5.84
CA GLU A 190 -0.70 -9.69 -5.08
C GLU A 190 -1.98 -8.95 -5.39
N SER A 191 -2.74 -8.54 -4.36
CA SER A 191 -4.04 -7.90 -4.60
C SER A 191 -4.38 -6.81 -3.59
N GLU A 192 -5.23 -5.90 -4.06
CA GLU A 192 -6.10 -5.04 -3.28
C GLU A 192 -7.53 -5.40 -3.61
N ALA A 193 -8.40 -5.56 -2.59
CA ALA A 193 -9.78 -5.95 -2.77
C ALA A 193 -10.71 -5.15 -1.84
N ASN A 194 -11.94 -5.03 -2.23
CA ASN A 194 -12.96 -4.31 -1.44
C ASN A 194 -13.97 -5.32 -0.86
N GLY A 195 -13.49 -6.18 0.07
CA GLY A 195 -14.34 -7.10 0.81
C GLY A 195 -14.84 -8.31 0.00
N LEU A 196 -14.02 -8.84 -0.91
CA LEU A 196 -14.36 -10.03 -1.70
C LEU A 196 -14.27 -11.31 -0.86
N THR A 197 -15.11 -12.29 -1.17
CA THR A 197 -15.09 -13.60 -0.52
C THR A 197 -13.86 -14.41 -0.91
N GLU A 198 -13.54 -15.43 -0.11
CA GLU A 198 -12.45 -16.37 -0.40
C GLU A 198 -12.65 -17.09 -1.74
N GLU A 199 -13.90 -17.41 -2.08
CA GLU A 199 -14.25 -18.05 -3.35
C GLU A 199 -14.05 -17.12 -4.54
N GLU A 200 -14.50 -15.86 -4.45
CA GLU A 200 -14.30 -14.87 -5.48
C GLU A 200 -12.82 -14.60 -5.71
N MET A 201 -12.01 -14.52 -4.65
CA MET A 201 -10.56 -14.36 -4.76
C MET A 201 -9.89 -15.55 -5.43
N LEU A 202 -10.25 -16.77 -5.05
CA LEU A 202 -9.74 -18.01 -5.67
C LEU A 202 -10.09 -18.08 -7.15
N ASN A 203 -11.33 -17.76 -7.50
CA ASN A 203 -11.78 -17.73 -8.89
C ASN A 203 -11.09 -16.64 -9.72
N ALA A 204 -10.78 -15.47 -9.11
CA ALA A 204 -9.99 -14.43 -9.75
C ALA A 204 -8.57 -14.91 -10.10
N VAL A 205 -7.93 -15.64 -9.17
CA VAL A 205 -6.61 -16.23 -9.42
C VAL A 205 -6.65 -17.27 -10.54
N LYS A 206 -7.65 -18.15 -10.55
CA LYS A 206 -7.86 -19.13 -11.62
C LYS A 206 -8.04 -18.45 -12.98
N PHE A 207 -8.93 -17.46 -13.03
CA PHE A 207 -9.22 -16.69 -14.24
C PHE A 207 -7.97 -15.99 -14.80
N GLY A 208 -7.20 -15.36 -13.91
CA GLY A 208 -5.95 -14.72 -14.30
C GLY A 208 -4.87 -15.69 -14.77
N HIS A 209 -4.74 -16.85 -14.10
CA HIS A 209 -3.81 -17.90 -14.50
C HIS A 209 -4.13 -18.41 -15.91
N GLU A 210 -5.37 -18.79 -16.17
CA GLU A 210 -5.82 -19.23 -17.50
C GLU A 210 -5.57 -18.15 -18.56
N GLY A 211 -5.76 -16.87 -18.18
CA GLY A 211 -5.62 -15.72 -19.07
C GLY A 211 -4.21 -15.46 -19.57
N PHE A 212 -3.16 -15.83 -18.83
CA PHE A 212 -1.78 -15.60 -19.26
C PHE A 212 -1.12 -16.83 -19.92
N VAL A 213 -1.70 -18.02 -19.89
CA VAL A 213 -1.12 -19.22 -20.52
C VAL A 213 -0.76 -18.98 -22.00
N PRO A 214 -1.60 -18.33 -22.83
CA PRO A 214 -1.25 -18.05 -24.22
C PRO A 214 0.01 -17.18 -24.37
N VAL A 215 0.29 -16.29 -23.40
CA VAL A 215 1.51 -15.46 -23.41
C VAL A 215 2.76 -16.32 -23.17
N ILE A 216 2.67 -17.31 -22.29
CA ILE A 216 3.74 -18.30 -22.07
C ILE A 216 4.04 -19.06 -23.36
N GLU A 217 3.01 -19.53 -24.06
CA GLU A 217 3.17 -20.25 -25.32
C GLU A 217 3.83 -19.40 -26.40
N MET A 218 3.51 -18.11 -26.47
CA MET A 218 4.20 -17.17 -27.36
C MET A 218 5.68 -17.01 -27.00
N ILE A 219 6.04 -16.92 -25.71
CA ILE A 219 7.44 -16.83 -25.25
C ILE A 219 8.19 -18.12 -25.60
N GLU A 220 7.60 -19.29 -25.38
CA GLU A 220 8.19 -20.59 -25.76
C GLU A 220 8.47 -20.69 -27.26
N GLN A 221 7.53 -20.23 -28.07
CA GLN A 221 7.72 -20.21 -29.53
C GLN A 221 8.86 -19.28 -29.95
N LEU A 222 8.98 -18.10 -29.32
CA LEU A 222 10.09 -17.18 -29.57
C LEU A 222 11.42 -17.80 -29.15
N ALA A 223 11.47 -18.43 -27.99
CA ALA A 223 12.67 -19.05 -27.45
C ALA A 223 13.16 -20.22 -28.35
N LYS A 224 12.26 -21.04 -28.91
CA LYS A 224 12.61 -22.11 -29.85
C LYS A 224 13.35 -21.59 -31.09
N GLU A 225 13.09 -20.36 -31.53
CA GLU A 225 13.71 -19.78 -32.74
C GLU A 225 15.03 -19.06 -32.46
N CYS A 226 15.26 -18.53 -31.25
CA CYS A 226 16.36 -17.60 -31.00
C CYS A 226 17.08 -17.74 -29.65
N ARG A 227 16.77 -18.79 -28.86
CA ARG A 227 17.47 -19.04 -27.57
C ARG A 227 18.97 -19.20 -27.81
N LYS A 228 19.77 -18.56 -26.98
CA LYS A 228 21.22 -18.73 -26.95
C LYS A 228 21.61 -20.09 -26.36
N PRO A 229 22.85 -20.57 -26.62
CA PRO A 229 23.36 -21.79 -26.00
C PRO A 229 23.19 -21.80 -24.50
N GLU A 230 22.86 -22.97 -23.95
CA GLU A 230 22.65 -23.13 -22.51
C GLU A 230 23.95 -22.94 -21.74
N TRP A 231 23.81 -22.30 -20.57
CA TRP A 231 24.91 -22.17 -19.62
C TRP A 231 25.10 -23.49 -18.87
N THR A 232 26.35 -23.89 -18.71
CA THR A 232 26.71 -25.05 -17.90
C THR A 232 26.63 -24.67 -16.44
N VAL A 233 25.87 -25.42 -15.64
CA VAL A 233 25.84 -25.31 -14.18
C VAL A 233 26.65 -26.47 -13.63
N GLU A 234 27.76 -26.17 -12.96
CA GLU A 234 28.56 -27.19 -12.29
C GLU A 234 27.88 -27.62 -10.99
N LYS A 235 27.61 -28.91 -10.86
CA LYS A 235 27.10 -29.50 -9.62
C LYS A 235 28.25 -30.18 -8.87
N LYS A 236 28.53 -29.69 -7.66
CA LYS A 236 29.45 -30.35 -6.75
C LYS A 236 28.74 -31.51 -6.07
N ASP A 237 29.36 -32.70 -6.09
CA ASP A 237 28.82 -33.84 -5.34
C ASP A 237 29.11 -33.66 -3.85
N LEU A 238 28.05 -33.43 -3.08
CA LEU A 238 28.08 -33.24 -1.63
C LEU A 238 27.49 -34.45 -0.87
N SER A 239 27.25 -35.58 -1.56
CA SER A 239 26.59 -36.77 -0.99
C SER A 239 27.35 -37.36 0.22
N GLU A 240 28.69 -37.31 0.22
CA GLU A 240 29.51 -37.76 1.36
C GLU A 240 29.35 -36.82 2.56
N VAL A 241 29.37 -35.50 2.31
CA VAL A 241 29.16 -34.48 3.36
C VAL A 241 27.80 -34.69 3.99
N LYS A 242 26.74 -34.83 3.17
CA LYS A 242 25.40 -35.08 3.63
C LYS A 242 25.31 -36.30 4.54
N LYS A 243 25.80 -37.46 4.11
CA LYS A 243 25.75 -38.71 4.90
C LYS A 243 26.48 -38.57 6.24
N LYS A 244 27.64 -37.91 6.24
CA LYS A 244 28.44 -37.74 7.46
C LYS A 244 27.77 -36.80 8.45
N LEU A 245 27.15 -35.69 7.95
CA LEU A 245 26.40 -34.78 8.79
C LEU A 245 25.10 -35.42 9.33
N GLU A 246 24.38 -36.18 8.51
CA GLU A 246 23.20 -36.93 8.93
C GLU A 246 23.54 -37.91 10.07
N ALA A 247 24.63 -38.66 9.94
CA ALA A 247 25.06 -39.60 10.96
C ALA A 247 25.52 -38.94 12.28
N ALA A 248 26.13 -37.75 12.19
CA ALA A 248 26.69 -37.06 13.34
C ALA A 248 25.70 -36.15 14.09
N PHE A 249 24.78 -35.48 13.39
CA PHE A 249 24.01 -34.36 13.96
C PHE A 249 22.48 -34.50 13.91
N THR A 250 21.93 -35.57 13.32
CA THR A 250 20.45 -35.73 13.24
C THR A 250 19.77 -35.68 14.61
N ASP A 251 20.33 -36.39 15.61
CA ASP A 251 19.70 -36.45 16.94
C ASP A 251 19.85 -35.14 17.72
N ASP A 252 20.98 -34.44 17.54
CA ASP A 252 21.20 -33.15 18.20
C ASP A 252 20.33 -32.06 17.59
N LEU A 253 20.17 -32.04 16.25
CA LEU A 253 19.22 -31.15 15.58
C LEU A 253 17.77 -31.40 15.99
N LYS A 254 17.34 -32.66 16.11
CA LYS A 254 16.01 -32.99 16.61
C LYS A 254 15.77 -32.45 18.03
N LYS A 255 16.78 -32.54 18.92
CA LYS A 255 16.70 -31.97 20.27
C LYS A 255 16.62 -30.45 20.21
N ALA A 256 17.43 -29.81 19.38
CA ALA A 256 17.42 -28.36 19.20
C ALA A 256 16.04 -27.88 18.72
N PHE A 257 15.46 -28.52 17.70
CA PHE A 257 14.11 -28.18 17.20
C PHE A 257 12.96 -28.53 18.15
N ALA A 258 13.18 -29.37 19.16
CA ALA A 258 12.23 -29.60 20.25
C ALA A 258 12.25 -28.46 21.31
N THR A 259 13.25 -27.57 21.29
CA THR A 259 13.34 -26.42 22.17
C THR A 259 12.40 -25.34 21.71
N LYS A 260 11.41 -24.95 22.55
CA LYS A 260 10.35 -23.99 22.20
C LYS A 260 10.85 -22.56 22.13
N ASP A 261 11.74 -22.15 23.06
CA ASP A 261 12.33 -20.81 23.06
C ASP A 261 13.21 -20.59 21.81
N LYS A 262 12.95 -19.47 21.12
CA LYS A 262 13.63 -19.15 19.87
C LYS A 262 15.14 -18.93 20.07
N GLN A 263 15.53 -18.18 21.12
CA GLN A 263 16.93 -17.83 21.35
C GLN A 263 17.74 -19.06 21.75
N ASP A 264 17.20 -19.88 22.65
CA ASP A 264 17.85 -21.11 23.09
C ASP A 264 18.00 -22.09 21.93
N ARG A 265 16.96 -22.23 21.08
CA ARG A 265 17.02 -23.05 19.87
C ARG A 265 18.10 -22.54 18.89
N SER A 266 18.14 -21.24 18.64
CA SER A 266 19.12 -20.61 17.76
C SER A 266 20.56 -20.82 18.27
N ASN A 267 20.77 -20.68 19.57
CA ASN A 267 22.08 -20.93 20.18
C ASN A 267 22.52 -22.39 20.01
N GLN A 268 21.63 -23.36 20.23
CA GLN A 268 21.92 -24.78 20.03
C GLN A 268 22.24 -25.12 18.57
N ILE A 269 21.47 -24.55 17.62
CA ILE A 269 21.74 -24.73 16.17
C ILE A 269 23.09 -24.13 15.80
N SER A 270 23.44 -22.95 16.33
CA SER A 270 24.75 -22.32 16.11
C SER A 270 25.90 -23.18 16.61
N GLU A 271 25.79 -23.76 17.82
CA GLU A 271 26.81 -24.69 18.36
C GLU A 271 26.97 -25.94 17.49
N ILE A 272 25.85 -26.48 16.96
CA ILE A 272 25.88 -27.63 16.05
C ILE A 272 26.57 -27.24 14.74
N THR A 273 26.28 -26.07 14.22
CA THR A 273 26.88 -25.53 13.00
C THR A 273 28.40 -25.38 13.16
N ASP A 274 28.87 -24.85 14.28
CA ASP A 274 30.30 -24.71 14.56
C ASP A 274 30.98 -26.08 14.68
N LYS A 275 30.32 -27.06 15.30
CA LYS A 275 30.85 -28.46 15.35
C LYS A 275 30.90 -29.10 13.97
N ALA A 276 29.89 -28.86 13.13
CA ALA A 276 29.87 -29.37 11.77
C ALA A 276 30.99 -28.78 10.90
N LYS A 277 31.25 -27.49 11.00
CA LYS A 277 32.41 -26.84 10.32
C LYS A 277 33.74 -27.42 10.77
N LYS A 278 33.97 -27.59 12.08
CA LYS A 278 35.17 -28.18 12.61
C LYS A 278 35.44 -29.62 12.12
N LEU A 279 34.38 -30.37 11.78
CA LEU A 279 34.52 -31.73 11.24
C LEU A 279 35.17 -31.74 9.85
N TYR A 280 35.20 -30.62 9.14
CA TYR A 280 35.75 -30.45 7.80
C TYR A 280 36.88 -29.42 7.73
N GLU A 281 37.36 -28.87 8.85
CA GLU A 281 38.38 -27.81 8.91
C GLU A 281 39.70 -28.20 8.22
N GLU A 282 40.03 -29.51 8.21
CA GLU A 282 41.25 -30.05 7.56
C GLU A 282 40.99 -30.58 6.14
N ASP A 283 39.74 -30.55 5.64
CA ASP A 283 39.38 -31.13 4.35
C ASP A 283 39.28 -30.04 3.26
N GLU A 284 40.36 -29.85 2.51
CA GLU A 284 40.43 -28.83 1.44
C GLU A 284 39.41 -29.03 0.29
N ASN A 285 38.72 -30.18 0.20
CA ASN A 285 37.72 -30.44 -0.85
C ASN A 285 36.39 -29.76 -0.60
N TYR A 286 36.08 -29.41 0.64
CA TYR A 286 34.81 -28.83 1.03
C TYR A 286 34.98 -27.48 1.75
N THR A 287 34.17 -26.53 1.37
CA THR A 287 34.14 -25.21 2.02
C THR A 287 33.13 -25.18 3.15
N ASP A 288 33.23 -24.19 4.05
CA ASP A 288 32.23 -23.91 5.07
C ASP A 288 30.82 -23.71 4.48
N LEU A 289 30.74 -23.17 3.26
CA LEU A 289 29.45 -22.99 2.55
C LEU A 289 28.85 -24.34 2.14
N ASP A 290 29.69 -25.30 1.68
CA ASP A 290 29.22 -26.64 1.34
C ASP A 290 28.66 -27.35 2.59
N VAL A 291 29.37 -27.29 3.70
CA VAL A 291 28.94 -27.88 4.99
C VAL A 291 27.65 -27.25 5.47
N ASN A 292 27.59 -25.92 5.48
CA ASN A 292 26.37 -25.17 5.89
C ASN A 292 25.17 -25.50 5.02
N SER A 293 25.36 -25.63 3.70
CA SER A 293 24.26 -25.95 2.77
C SER A 293 23.65 -27.33 3.08
N GLN A 294 24.50 -28.33 3.37
CA GLN A 294 24.04 -29.67 3.70
C GLN A 294 23.43 -29.75 5.10
N LEU A 295 23.95 -28.98 6.07
CA LEU A 295 23.35 -28.91 7.40
C LEU A 295 21.96 -28.28 7.36
N LYS A 296 21.80 -27.16 6.64
CA LYS A 296 20.49 -26.52 6.39
C LYS A 296 19.50 -27.47 5.67
N SER A 297 19.99 -28.27 4.72
CA SER A 297 19.18 -29.30 4.08
C SER A 297 18.69 -30.38 5.08
N LEU A 298 19.54 -30.79 6.02
CA LEU A 298 19.18 -31.71 7.08
C LEU A 298 18.17 -31.13 8.07
N GLU A 299 18.37 -29.88 8.51
CA GLU A 299 17.42 -29.10 9.32
C GLU A 299 16.05 -29.06 8.66
N LYS A 300 16.03 -28.65 7.38
CA LYS A 300 14.82 -28.61 6.56
C LYS A 300 14.10 -29.96 6.54
N SER A 301 14.83 -31.04 6.31
CA SER A 301 14.27 -32.40 6.27
C SER A 301 13.65 -32.84 7.61
N ILE A 302 14.32 -32.53 8.73
CA ILE A 302 13.83 -32.88 10.08
C ILE A 302 12.53 -32.16 10.39
N VAL A 303 12.50 -30.83 10.25
CA VAL A 303 11.33 -30.00 10.57
C VAL A 303 10.15 -30.34 9.66
N ARG A 304 10.38 -30.45 8.35
CA ARG A 304 9.33 -30.77 7.37
C ARG A 304 8.72 -32.15 7.62
N THR A 305 9.56 -33.15 7.95
CA THR A 305 9.10 -34.50 8.27
C THR A 305 8.24 -34.50 9.53
N ASP A 306 8.61 -33.76 10.56
CA ASP A 306 7.86 -33.69 11.81
C ASP A 306 6.48 -33.04 11.60
N ILE A 307 6.44 -31.94 10.85
CA ILE A 307 5.17 -31.26 10.50
C ILE A 307 4.26 -32.16 9.66
N LEU A 308 4.79 -32.84 8.63
CA LEU A 308 3.97 -33.65 7.74
C LEU A 308 3.47 -34.94 8.42
N LYS A 309 4.33 -35.67 9.13
CA LYS A 309 4.00 -36.98 9.70
C LYS A 309 3.34 -36.88 11.07
N ASN A 310 3.90 -36.04 11.95
CA ASN A 310 3.49 -35.96 13.34
C ASN A 310 2.54 -34.80 13.60
N LYS A 311 2.32 -33.91 12.60
CA LYS A 311 1.52 -32.71 12.73
C LYS A 311 2.00 -31.79 13.87
N ASN A 312 3.28 -31.88 14.20
CA ASN A 312 3.92 -31.15 15.28
C ASN A 312 4.73 -29.99 14.70
N ARG A 313 4.45 -28.78 15.16
CA ARG A 313 5.16 -27.55 14.76
C ARG A 313 6.31 -27.27 15.72
N ILE A 314 7.25 -26.40 15.31
CA ILE A 314 8.47 -26.07 16.06
C ILE A 314 8.16 -25.59 17.49
N ASP A 315 7.07 -24.85 17.68
CA ASP A 315 6.64 -24.35 18.98
C ASP A 315 5.59 -25.24 19.69
N GLY A 316 5.24 -26.38 19.09
CA GLY A 316 4.31 -27.35 19.63
C GLY A 316 2.84 -27.03 19.39
N ARG A 317 2.50 -26.01 18.58
CA ARG A 317 1.14 -25.71 18.14
C ARG A 317 0.62 -26.75 17.12
N GLY A 318 -0.71 -26.86 17.03
CA GLY A 318 -1.36 -27.54 15.91
C GLY A 318 -1.28 -26.74 14.61
N LEU A 319 -1.63 -27.35 13.49
CA LEU A 319 -1.47 -26.75 12.16
C LEU A 319 -2.29 -25.46 11.95
N SER A 320 -3.46 -25.34 12.61
CA SER A 320 -4.39 -24.22 12.49
C SER A 320 -4.33 -23.23 13.67
N ASP A 321 -3.46 -23.47 14.65
CA ASP A 321 -3.39 -22.63 15.85
C ASP A 321 -2.72 -21.29 15.56
N VAL A 322 -3.29 -20.23 16.14
CA VAL A 322 -2.73 -18.87 16.15
C VAL A 322 -2.07 -18.64 17.51
N ARG A 323 -0.91 -17.98 17.53
CA ARG A 323 -0.21 -17.60 18.77
C ARG A 323 -1.05 -16.69 19.64
N ALA A 324 -0.74 -16.64 20.94
CA ALA A 324 -1.39 -15.72 21.87
C ALA A 324 -1.26 -14.26 21.39
N ILE A 325 -2.37 -13.53 21.48
CA ILE A 325 -2.47 -12.14 21.05
C ILE A 325 -2.70 -11.24 22.25
N SER A 326 -1.97 -10.12 22.30
CA SER A 326 -2.20 -9.02 23.23
C SER A 326 -2.30 -7.71 22.43
N CYS A 327 -3.31 -6.91 22.75
CA CYS A 327 -3.57 -5.64 22.11
C CYS A 327 -3.75 -4.55 23.16
N GLU A 328 -3.06 -3.43 23.00
CA GLU A 328 -3.21 -2.24 23.80
C GLU A 328 -3.41 -1.04 22.89
N VAL A 329 -4.26 -0.09 23.28
CA VAL A 329 -4.53 1.15 22.55
C VAL A 329 -4.25 2.38 23.40
N GLY A 330 -3.93 3.51 22.78
CA GLY A 330 -3.61 4.73 23.50
C GLY A 330 -2.28 4.66 24.25
N VAL A 331 -1.34 3.84 23.78
CA VAL A 331 -0.06 3.57 24.48
C VAL A 331 0.91 4.75 24.46
N LEU A 332 0.73 5.71 23.56
CA LEU A 332 1.57 6.89 23.43
C LEU A 332 0.76 8.16 23.71
N PRO A 333 1.13 8.97 24.74
CA PRO A 333 0.26 10.02 25.28
C PRO A 333 0.09 11.25 24.37
N ARG A 334 0.96 11.49 23.40
CA ARG A 334 0.94 12.69 22.54
C ARG A 334 0.50 12.40 21.09
N THR A 335 0.34 11.15 20.73
CA THR A 335 -0.06 10.74 19.36
C THR A 335 -1.57 10.92 19.19
N HIS A 336 -2.03 10.98 17.93
CA HIS A 336 -3.46 11.11 17.64
C HIS A 336 -4.20 9.79 17.87
N GLY A 337 -3.54 8.65 17.60
CA GLY A 337 -3.94 7.31 17.97
C GLY A 337 -2.73 6.40 17.95
N SER A 338 -2.72 5.37 18.79
CA SER A 338 -1.62 4.42 18.88
C SER A 338 -2.08 3.05 19.37
N ALA A 339 -1.41 2.01 18.90
CA ALA A 339 -1.65 0.65 19.34
C ALA A 339 -0.33 -0.11 19.51
N LEU A 340 -0.28 -0.98 20.48
CA LEU A 340 0.72 -2.02 20.64
C LEU A 340 0.03 -3.34 20.32
N PHE A 341 0.42 -3.97 19.23
CA PHE A 341 -0.07 -5.29 18.84
C PHE A 341 1.03 -6.32 19.02
N THR A 342 0.76 -7.36 19.77
CA THR A 342 1.69 -8.47 20.03
C THR A 342 1.03 -9.79 19.67
N ARG A 343 1.72 -10.64 18.90
CA ARG A 343 1.32 -11.99 18.55
C ARG A 343 2.50 -12.93 18.78
N GLY A 344 2.50 -13.63 19.92
CA GLY A 344 3.67 -14.37 20.39
C GLY A 344 4.89 -13.46 20.46
N GLU A 345 5.95 -13.82 19.74
CA GLU A 345 7.22 -13.08 19.65
C GLU A 345 7.25 -12.13 18.43
N THR A 346 6.11 -11.57 18.03
CA THR A 346 6.03 -10.56 16.97
C THR A 346 5.24 -9.37 17.50
N GLN A 347 5.86 -8.20 17.54
CA GLN A 347 5.30 -7.01 18.14
C GLN A 347 5.49 -5.77 17.26
N ALA A 348 4.47 -4.92 17.19
CA ALA A 348 4.47 -3.67 16.47
C ALA A 348 3.87 -2.55 17.32
N ILE A 349 4.56 -1.42 17.43
CA ILE A 349 3.98 -0.14 17.87
C ILE A 349 3.49 0.56 16.60
N VAL A 350 2.20 0.80 16.50
CA VAL A 350 1.61 1.46 15.34
C VAL A 350 0.96 2.78 15.74
N VAL A 351 1.30 3.83 15.02
CA VAL A 351 0.89 5.20 15.32
C VAL A 351 0.14 5.80 14.15
N THR A 352 -1.03 6.36 14.43
CA THR A 352 -1.83 7.15 13.47
C THR A 352 -1.63 8.63 13.74
N THR A 353 -1.33 9.38 12.68
CA THR A 353 -1.32 10.84 12.67
C THR A 353 -2.35 11.34 11.67
N LEU A 354 -3.19 12.25 12.09
CA LEU A 354 -4.22 12.90 11.27
C LEU A 354 -3.73 14.31 10.90
N GLY A 355 -3.72 14.60 9.62
CA GLY A 355 -3.27 15.88 9.05
C GLY A 355 -4.35 16.56 8.21
N THR A 356 -4.00 17.66 7.59
CA THR A 356 -4.84 18.44 6.67
C THR A 356 -4.56 18.08 5.20
N SER A 357 -5.26 18.68 4.26
CA SER A 357 -5.01 18.54 2.82
C SER A 357 -3.60 19.03 2.39
N ASP A 358 -2.98 19.93 3.15
CA ASP A 358 -1.61 20.37 2.91
C ASP A 358 -0.59 19.25 3.12
N ASP A 359 -0.92 18.31 4.00
CA ASP A 359 -0.07 17.18 4.40
C ASP A 359 -0.19 15.99 3.44
N GLU A 360 -1.08 16.06 2.43
CA GLU A 360 -1.23 15.03 1.41
C GLU A 360 0.10 14.83 0.66
N GLN A 361 0.47 13.58 0.45
CA GLN A 361 1.67 13.22 -0.30
C GLN A 361 1.52 13.61 -1.77
N ARG A 362 2.47 14.38 -2.28
CA ARG A 362 2.53 14.73 -3.71
C ARG A 362 3.36 13.70 -4.44
N LEU A 363 2.74 12.99 -5.34
CA LEU A 363 3.36 11.98 -6.17
C LEU A 363 3.45 12.45 -7.62
N GLU A 364 4.58 12.17 -8.25
CA GLU A 364 4.81 12.43 -9.66
C GLU A 364 5.12 11.11 -10.36
N SER A 365 4.38 10.79 -11.40
CA SER A 365 4.49 9.56 -12.18
C SER A 365 4.38 9.83 -13.68
N LEU A 366 4.45 8.79 -14.50
CA LEU A 366 4.17 8.88 -15.94
C LEU A 366 2.77 9.41 -16.24
N ASP A 367 1.79 9.15 -15.37
CA ASP A 367 0.42 9.67 -15.50
C ASP A 367 0.28 11.16 -15.20
N GLY A 368 1.13 11.69 -14.34
CA GLY A 368 1.10 13.08 -13.91
C GLY A 368 1.39 13.24 -12.44
N GLN A 369 1.00 14.41 -11.95
CA GLN A 369 1.03 14.69 -10.52
C GLN A 369 -0.33 14.36 -9.92
N HIS A 370 -0.31 13.63 -8.82
CA HIS A 370 -1.48 13.34 -8.01
C HIS A 370 -1.15 13.45 -6.53
N ARG A 371 -2.19 13.50 -5.70
CA ARG A 371 -2.05 13.59 -4.25
C ARG A 371 -2.65 12.36 -3.61
N GLU A 372 -1.97 11.81 -2.63
CA GLU A 372 -2.48 10.73 -1.80
C GLU A 372 -2.71 11.22 -0.38
N ARG A 373 -3.91 10.95 0.15
CA ARG A 373 -4.29 11.31 1.52
C ARG A 373 -3.95 10.23 2.55
N PHE A 374 -3.64 9.02 2.10
CA PHE A 374 -3.32 7.89 2.98
C PHE A 374 -1.88 7.43 2.75
N MET A 375 -1.08 7.44 3.78
CA MET A 375 0.31 6.98 3.81
C MET A 375 0.48 5.95 4.91
N LEU A 376 1.13 4.81 4.61
CA LEU A 376 1.51 3.82 5.60
C LEU A 376 2.98 3.47 5.43
N HIS A 377 3.77 3.72 6.48
CA HIS A 377 5.20 3.46 6.52
C HIS A 377 5.50 2.34 7.52
N TYR A 378 6.26 1.37 7.07
CA TYR A 378 6.69 0.22 7.84
C TYR A 378 8.19 0.29 8.09
N ASN A 379 8.61 0.21 9.34
CA ASN A 379 9.99 0.24 9.75
C ASN A 379 10.36 -1.08 10.44
N PHE A 380 11.48 -1.67 9.99
CA PHE A 380 12.01 -2.93 10.52
C PHE A 380 13.45 -2.72 10.99
N PRO A 381 13.66 -2.15 12.18
CA PRO A 381 15.00 -1.93 12.71
C PRO A 381 15.66 -3.26 13.07
N PRO A 382 17.01 -3.38 12.95
CA PRO A 382 17.72 -4.61 13.22
C PRO A 382 17.52 -5.19 14.61
N PHE A 383 17.32 -4.34 15.61
CA PHE A 383 17.05 -4.80 16.99
C PHE A 383 15.79 -5.66 17.12
N SER A 384 14.84 -5.57 16.18
CA SER A 384 13.60 -6.35 16.21
C SER A 384 13.84 -7.87 16.06
N VAL A 385 15.01 -8.25 15.59
CA VAL A 385 15.50 -9.64 15.52
C VAL A 385 16.77 -9.87 16.35
N GLY A 386 17.15 -8.90 17.21
CA GLY A 386 18.32 -9.00 18.08
C GLY A 386 19.65 -8.80 17.38
N GLU A 387 19.64 -8.14 16.21
CA GLU A 387 20.84 -7.94 15.40
C GLU A 387 21.29 -6.48 15.36
N THR A 388 22.53 -6.27 14.95
CA THR A 388 23.04 -4.97 14.49
C THR A 388 23.02 -4.93 12.98
N GLY A 389 22.72 -3.78 12.37
CA GLY A 389 22.66 -3.69 10.92
C GLY A 389 22.47 -2.26 10.40
N ARG A 390 22.32 -2.15 9.08
CA ARG A 390 22.09 -0.87 8.42
C ARG A 390 20.72 -0.30 8.79
N ILE A 391 20.69 0.95 9.20
CA ILE A 391 19.44 1.68 9.43
C ILE A 391 19.01 2.37 8.12
N GLY A 392 17.78 2.19 7.73
CA GLY A 392 17.19 2.82 6.55
C GLY A 392 16.12 1.96 5.90
N THR A 393 15.32 2.60 5.04
CA THR A 393 14.24 1.92 4.32
C THR A 393 14.79 1.19 3.10
N GLY A 394 14.62 -0.13 3.05
CA GLY A 394 14.96 -0.98 1.92
C GLY A 394 13.72 -1.37 1.10
N ARG A 395 13.95 -2.20 0.06
CA ARG A 395 12.86 -2.70 -0.81
C ARG A 395 11.85 -3.58 -0.06
N ARG A 396 12.29 -4.27 1.00
CA ARG A 396 11.42 -5.14 1.81
C ARG A 396 10.44 -4.30 2.62
N GLU A 397 10.93 -3.25 3.28
CA GLU A 397 10.12 -2.33 4.08
C GLU A 397 9.05 -1.64 3.22
N ILE A 398 9.41 -1.18 2.03
CA ILE A 398 8.47 -0.60 1.05
C ILE A 398 7.38 -1.62 0.69
N GLY A 399 7.75 -2.86 0.38
CA GLY A 399 6.80 -3.91 0.03
C GLY A 399 5.84 -4.27 1.16
N HIS A 400 6.34 -4.39 2.41
CA HIS A 400 5.51 -4.67 3.59
C HIS A 400 4.59 -3.50 3.94
N GLY A 401 5.08 -2.26 3.82
CA GLY A 401 4.27 -1.06 4.00
C GLY A 401 3.12 -1.01 3.00
N LYS A 402 3.39 -1.27 1.71
CA LYS A 402 2.34 -1.25 0.68
C LYS A 402 1.32 -2.38 0.83
N LEU A 403 1.73 -3.56 1.27
CA LEU A 403 0.81 -4.65 1.61
C LEU A 403 -0.16 -4.23 2.73
N ALA A 404 0.35 -3.63 3.81
CA ALA A 404 -0.48 -3.14 4.91
C ALA A 404 -1.37 -1.96 4.46
N TRP A 405 -0.85 -1.07 3.62
CA TRP A 405 -1.61 0.02 3.00
C TRP A 405 -2.82 -0.52 2.24
N ARG A 406 -2.63 -1.49 1.33
CA ARG A 406 -3.71 -2.13 0.56
C ARG A 406 -4.74 -2.80 1.47
N ALA A 407 -4.28 -3.47 2.53
CA ALA A 407 -5.16 -4.14 3.48
C ALA A 407 -6.12 -3.18 4.19
N ILE A 408 -5.68 -1.97 4.51
CA ILE A 408 -6.42 -0.97 5.28
C ILE A 408 -7.23 -0.03 4.38
N ASN A 409 -6.76 0.26 3.16
CA ASN A 409 -7.28 1.32 2.30
C ASN A 409 -8.81 1.25 2.08
N SER A 410 -9.34 0.07 1.81
CA SER A 410 -10.78 -0.13 1.56
C SER A 410 -11.68 0.11 2.78
N SER A 411 -11.11 0.05 4.00
CA SER A 411 -11.83 0.29 5.26
C SER A 411 -11.85 1.75 5.67
N LEU A 412 -11.06 2.63 5.04
CA LEU A 412 -11.03 4.05 5.37
C LEU A 412 -12.31 4.76 4.94
N PRO A 413 -12.76 5.77 5.71
CA PRO A 413 -13.90 6.62 5.32
C PRO A 413 -13.55 7.48 4.11
N SER A 414 -14.55 7.89 3.35
CA SER A 414 -14.36 8.85 2.26
C SER A 414 -13.95 10.24 2.78
N LYS A 415 -13.43 11.09 1.88
CA LYS A 415 -12.98 12.45 2.26
C LYS A 415 -14.14 13.35 2.70
N GLU A 416 -15.33 13.08 2.20
CA GLU A 416 -16.56 13.80 2.54
C GLU A 416 -17.03 13.47 3.96
N VAL A 417 -16.82 12.22 4.42
CA VAL A 417 -17.19 11.75 5.75
C VAL A 417 -16.14 12.15 6.79
N PHE A 418 -14.86 12.04 6.43
CA PHE A 418 -13.75 12.29 7.35
C PHE A 418 -12.58 12.96 6.60
N PRO A 419 -12.48 14.30 6.61
CA PRO A 419 -11.65 15.08 5.69
C PRO A 419 -10.15 15.13 6.06
N TYR A 420 -9.68 14.20 6.87
CA TYR A 420 -8.27 14.14 7.27
C TYR A 420 -7.38 13.42 6.27
N THR A 421 -6.13 13.82 6.23
CA THR A 421 -5.01 13.07 5.68
C THR A 421 -4.51 12.11 6.74
N PHE A 422 -4.22 10.87 6.36
CA PHE A 422 -3.79 9.81 7.26
C PHE A 422 -2.31 9.47 7.04
N ARG A 423 -1.54 9.49 8.10
CA ARG A 423 -0.20 8.90 8.12
C ARG A 423 -0.10 7.87 9.21
N ILE A 424 0.07 6.61 8.82
CA ILE A 424 0.33 5.49 9.74
C ILE A 424 1.81 5.16 9.70
N VAL A 425 2.41 4.95 10.85
CA VAL A 425 3.78 4.47 10.99
C VAL A 425 3.77 3.24 11.88
N SER A 426 4.32 2.14 11.38
CA SER A 426 4.50 0.90 12.13
C SER A 426 5.98 0.70 12.44
N GLU A 427 6.32 0.67 13.72
CA GLU A 427 7.64 0.34 14.24
C GLU A 427 7.62 -1.10 14.73
N ILE A 428 8.36 -1.97 14.06
CA ILE A 428 8.46 -3.37 14.48
C ILE A 428 9.48 -3.45 15.61
N THR A 429 9.02 -3.84 16.78
CA THR A 429 9.84 -3.95 17.98
C THR A 429 10.35 -5.36 18.24
N GLU A 430 9.64 -6.37 17.72
CA GLU A 430 9.98 -7.78 17.83
C GLU A 430 9.46 -8.55 16.61
N SER A 431 10.21 -9.55 16.10
CA SER A 431 9.79 -10.31 14.93
C SER A 431 10.20 -11.78 14.98
N ASN A 432 9.17 -12.63 14.93
CA ASN A 432 9.27 -14.06 14.67
C ASN A 432 8.07 -14.52 13.81
N GLY A 433 8.09 -14.16 12.53
CA GLY A 433 7.04 -14.46 11.56
C GLY A 433 6.02 -13.33 11.37
N SER A 434 5.84 -12.94 10.13
CA SER A 434 4.86 -11.98 9.58
C SER A 434 4.59 -10.69 10.40
N SER A 435 5.59 -9.88 10.54
CA SER A 435 5.47 -8.53 11.11
C SER A 435 4.59 -7.58 10.27
N SER A 436 4.45 -7.82 8.96
CA SER A 436 3.51 -7.07 8.11
C SER A 436 2.05 -7.29 8.51
N MET A 437 1.68 -8.50 8.92
CA MET A 437 0.32 -8.79 9.39
C MET A 437 0.08 -8.24 10.80
N ALA A 438 1.11 -8.18 11.65
CA ALA A 438 1.05 -7.42 12.90
C ALA A 438 0.83 -5.91 12.64
N THR A 439 1.46 -5.35 11.61
CA THR A 439 1.23 -3.98 11.16
C THR A 439 -0.22 -3.75 10.73
N VAL A 440 -0.83 -4.67 9.98
CA VAL A 440 -2.24 -4.56 9.58
C VAL A 440 -3.16 -4.47 10.80
N CYS A 441 -2.99 -5.40 11.75
CA CYS A 441 -3.79 -5.43 12.98
C CYS A 441 -3.59 -4.17 13.83
N GLY A 442 -2.33 -3.78 14.05
CA GLY A 442 -2.00 -2.58 14.80
C GLY A 442 -2.47 -1.30 14.12
N ALA A 443 -2.43 -1.21 12.78
CA ALA A 443 -2.93 -0.07 12.02
C ALA A 443 -4.45 0.09 12.14
N SER A 444 -5.18 -1.01 12.07
CA SER A 444 -6.63 -1.02 12.32
C SER A 444 -6.97 -0.47 13.71
N LEU A 445 -6.30 -0.97 14.74
CA LEU A 445 -6.50 -0.50 16.12
C LEU A 445 -6.08 0.96 16.33
N ALA A 446 -4.94 1.39 15.75
CA ALA A 446 -4.44 2.76 15.89
C ALA A 446 -5.34 3.79 15.18
N LEU A 447 -5.98 3.41 14.06
CA LEU A 447 -7.00 4.23 13.40
C LEU A 447 -8.24 4.37 14.27
N MET A 448 -8.73 3.26 14.83
CA MET A 448 -9.89 3.26 15.72
C MET A 448 -9.62 4.08 16.99
N ASP A 449 -8.41 3.98 17.56
CA ASP A 449 -7.97 4.78 18.72
C ASP A 449 -7.87 6.28 18.38
N ALA A 450 -7.53 6.63 17.14
CA ALA A 450 -7.51 8.01 16.66
C ALA A 450 -8.91 8.61 16.43
N GLY A 451 -9.98 7.83 16.57
CA GLY A 451 -11.35 8.26 16.28
C GLY A 451 -11.69 8.28 14.78
N VAL A 452 -10.93 7.55 13.97
CA VAL A 452 -11.26 7.40 12.54
C VAL A 452 -12.43 6.43 12.39
N PRO A 453 -13.55 6.84 11.77
CA PRO A 453 -14.71 5.97 11.58
C PRO A 453 -14.45 4.99 10.43
N ILE A 454 -13.55 4.02 10.66
CA ILE A 454 -13.31 2.96 9.68
C ILE A 454 -14.59 2.14 9.49
N LYS A 455 -14.79 1.61 8.28
CA LYS A 455 -15.99 0.81 7.96
C LYS A 455 -16.07 -0.44 8.83
N GLU A 456 -14.97 -1.16 8.93
CA GLU A 456 -14.82 -2.36 9.78
C GLU A 456 -13.35 -2.56 10.17
N PRO A 457 -13.09 -3.20 11.33
CA PRO A 457 -11.74 -3.60 11.70
C PRO A 457 -11.15 -4.59 10.70
N VAL A 458 -9.86 -4.48 10.47
CA VAL A 458 -9.10 -5.35 9.57
C VAL A 458 -8.05 -6.12 10.35
N ALA A 459 -7.99 -7.44 10.15
CA ALA A 459 -6.92 -8.28 10.67
C ALA A 459 -6.16 -8.96 9.53
N GLY A 460 -4.94 -9.37 9.81
CA GLY A 460 -4.09 -10.09 8.87
C GLY A 460 -3.45 -11.32 9.49
N ILE A 461 -3.31 -12.38 8.68
CA ILE A 461 -2.67 -13.63 9.05
C ILE A 461 -1.71 -14.09 7.95
N ALA A 462 -0.62 -14.77 8.35
CA ALA A 462 0.30 -15.40 7.42
C ALA A 462 0.16 -16.92 7.50
N MET A 463 -0.07 -17.53 6.35
CA MET A 463 -0.17 -18.96 6.13
C MET A 463 1.11 -19.50 5.52
N GLY A 464 1.47 -20.71 5.86
CA GLY A 464 2.57 -21.44 5.27
C GLY A 464 2.14 -22.76 4.66
N LEU A 465 3.07 -23.38 3.95
CA LEU A 465 2.87 -24.69 3.33
C LEU A 465 4.14 -25.52 3.50
N ILE A 466 3.95 -26.76 3.86
CA ILE A 466 4.95 -27.82 3.73
C ILE A 466 4.39 -28.86 2.76
N LYS A 467 5.12 -29.13 1.67
CA LYS A 467 4.69 -30.08 0.63
C LYS A 467 5.84 -31.00 0.23
N GLU A 468 5.61 -32.33 0.29
CA GLU A 468 6.54 -33.36 -0.16
C GLU A 468 5.78 -34.35 -1.05
N GLY A 469 6.06 -34.33 -2.34
CA GLY A 469 5.29 -35.11 -3.32
C GLY A 469 3.82 -34.67 -3.34
N ASP A 470 2.91 -35.60 -3.04
CA ASP A 470 1.47 -35.35 -2.95
C ASP A 470 1.02 -34.99 -1.52
N ASP A 471 1.86 -35.25 -0.50
CA ASP A 471 1.55 -34.94 0.88
C ASP A 471 1.79 -33.44 1.16
N PHE A 472 0.85 -32.78 1.84
CA PHE A 472 1.01 -31.39 2.23
C PHE A 472 0.35 -31.07 3.58
N SER A 473 0.79 -29.98 4.19
CA SER A 473 0.19 -29.39 5.38
C SER A 473 0.20 -27.87 5.26
N VAL A 474 -0.97 -27.25 5.44
CA VAL A 474 -1.14 -25.81 5.52
C VAL A 474 -0.99 -25.38 6.98
N LEU A 475 -0.21 -24.35 7.26
CA LEU A 475 0.08 -23.82 8.58
C LEU A 475 -0.53 -22.43 8.75
N SER A 476 -1.26 -22.21 9.86
CA SER A 476 -1.73 -20.87 10.25
C SER A 476 -0.70 -20.15 11.09
N ASP A 477 -0.57 -18.84 10.93
CA ASP A 477 0.32 -17.98 11.73
C ASP A 477 1.73 -18.55 11.87
N ILE A 478 2.44 -18.58 10.73
CA ILE A 478 3.80 -19.16 10.65
C ILE A 478 4.84 -18.37 11.42
N LEU A 479 5.78 -19.09 12.00
CA LEU A 479 7.02 -18.57 12.56
C LEU A 479 8.02 -18.18 11.45
N GLY A 480 9.04 -17.42 11.81
CA GLY A 480 10.14 -17.08 10.89
C GLY A 480 10.86 -18.32 10.35
N ASP A 481 11.12 -19.31 11.21
CA ASP A 481 11.75 -20.58 10.82
C ASP A 481 10.84 -21.37 9.86
N GLU A 482 9.53 -21.40 10.11
CA GLU A 482 8.55 -22.06 9.24
C GLU A 482 8.37 -21.36 7.89
N ASP A 483 8.46 -20.02 7.85
CA ASP A 483 8.55 -19.28 6.59
C ASP A 483 9.83 -19.65 5.82
N HIS A 484 10.97 -19.66 6.50
CA HIS A 484 12.26 -19.97 5.85
C HIS A 484 12.34 -21.39 5.30
N LEU A 485 11.86 -22.37 6.06
CA LEU A 485 11.89 -23.81 5.72
C LEU A 485 10.70 -24.27 4.87
N GLY A 486 9.66 -23.44 4.77
CA GLY A 486 8.42 -23.75 4.07
C GLY A 486 8.46 -23.46 2.56
N ASP A 487 7.37 -23.82 1.89
CA ASP A 487 7.20 -23.76 0.43
C ASP A 487 6.31 -22.58 -0.02
N MET A 488 5.61 -21.93 0.92
CA MET A 488 4.70 -20.82 0.66
C MET A 488 4.73 -19.83 1.82
N ASP A 489 4.71 -18.55 1.48
CA ASP A 489 4.38 -17.43 2.37
C ASP A 489 3.11 -16.77 1.82
N PHE A 490 1.97 -16.97 2.48
CA PHE A 490 0.67 -16.52 2.03
C PHE A 490 0.02 -15.63 3.08
N LYS A 491 -0.04 -14.34 2.80
CA LYS A 491 -0.61 -13.33 3.67
C LYS A 491 -2.01 -12.98 3.23
N VAL A 492 -2.96 -13.07 4.14
CA VAL A 492 -4.38 -12.77 3.92
C VAL A 492 -4.83 -11.73 4.93
N ALA A 493 -5.30 -10.59 4.45
CA ALA A 493 -5.88 -9.55 5.28
C ALA A 493 -7.33 -9.29 4.89
N GLY A 494 -8.16 -8.90 5.87
CA GLY A 494 -9.55 -8.57 5.63
C GLY A 494 -10.35 -8.29 6.89
N THR A 495 -11.61 -7.96 6.68
CA THR A 495 -12.63 -7.78 7.70
C THR A 495 -13.27 -9.13 8.09
N LYS A 496 -14.31 -9.10 8.91
CA LYS A 496 -15.12 -10.32 9.17
C LYS A 496 -15.86 -10.81 7.92
N ASP A 497 -16.21 -9.90 7.00
CA ASP A 497 -17.08 -10.17 5.86
C ASP A 497 -16.32 -10.55 4.59
N GLY A 498 -15.08 -10.07 4.41
CA GLY A 498 -14.32 -10.38 3.20
C GLY A 498 -12.86 -9.99 3.26
N ILE A 499 -12.16 -10.34 2.20
CA ILE A 499 -10.73 -10.10 2.01
C ILE A 499 -10.53 -8.68 1.47
N THR A 500 -9.51 -7.98 2.02
CA THR A 500 -9.08 -6.66 1.54
C THR A 500 -7.72 -6.70 0.86
N SER A 501 -6.89 -7.70 1.15
CA SER A 501 -5.61 -7.88 0.46
C SER A 501 -5.12 -9.33 0.56
N LEU A 502 -4.52 -9.81 -0.52
CA LEU A 502 -3.76 -11.06 -0.59
C LEU A 502 -2.34 -10.78 -1.08
N GLN A 503 -1.38 -11.49 -0.48
CA GLN A 503 -0.03 -11.60 -1.03
C GLN A 503 0.47 -13.02 -0.86
N MET A 504 0.85 -13.68 -1.97
CA MET A 504 1.36 -15.04 -1.96
C MET A 504 2.69 -15.11 -2.68
N ASP A 505 3.65 -15.77 -2.05
CA ASP A 505 4.95 -16.13 -2.59
C ASP A 505 5.16 -17.63 -2.48
N ILE A 506 5.37 -18.29 -3.62
CA ILE A 506 5.67 -19.71 -3.69
C ILE A 506 7.16 -19.90 -3.93
N LYS A 507 7.78 -20.79 -3.14
CA LYS A 507 9.21 -21.08 -3.16
C LYS A 507 9.57 -22.38 -3.87
N ILE A 508 8.57 -23.08 -4.37
CA ILE A 508 8.65 -24.29 -5.18
C ILE A 508 8.07 -24.02 -6.56
N THR A 509 8.06 -25.03 -7.44
CA THR A 509 7.61 -24.87 -8.83
C THR A 509 6.13 -24.57 -8.98
N GLY A 510 5.34 -24.60 -7.89
CA GLY A 510 3.97 -24.16 -7.82
C GLY A 510 3.10 -24.99 -6.88
N ILE A 511 1.85 -24.53 -6.70
CA ILE A 511 0.83 -25.18 -5.88
C ILE A 511 -0.46 -25.37 -6.68
N THR A 512 -1.27 -26.33 -6.24
CA THR A 512 -2.60 -26.59 -6.82
C THR A 512 -3.64 -25.62 -6.25
N PHE A 513 -4.75 -25.44 -6.97
CA PHE A 513 -5.87 -24.64 -6.48
C PHE A 513 -6.54 -25.23 -5.24
N GLU A 514 -6.48 -26.54 -5.05
CA GLU A 514 -6.95 -27.23 -3.84
C GLU A 514 -6.17 -26.78 -2.59
N ILE A 515 -4.84 -26.70 -2.69
CA ILE A 515 -3.99 -26.18 -1.60
C ILE A 515 -4.35 -24.73 -1.29
N MET A 516 -4.57 -23.90 -2.33
CA MET A 516 -4.95 -22.49 -2.15
C MET A 516 -6.32 -22.34 -1.50
N GLU A 517 -7.30 -23.16 -1.90
CA GLU A 517 -8.64 -23.17 -1.30
C GLU A 517 -8.59 -23.52 0.19
N GLN A 518 -7.82 -24.57 0.54
CA GLN A 518 -7.62 -24.95 1.94
C GLN A 518 -6.92 -23.83 2.73
N ALA A 519 -5.90 -23.20 2.15
CA ALA A 519 -5.17 -22.10 2.78
C ALA A 519 -6.07 -20.87 3.03
N LEU A 520 -6.91 -20.51 2.06
CA LEU A 520 -7.88 -19.42 2.20
C LEU A 520 -8.91 -19.69 3.29
N LYS A 521 -9.46 -20.90 3.32
CA LYS A 521 -10.43 -21.32 4.35
C LYS A 521 -9.81 -21.24 5.75
N GLN A 522 -8.61 -21.82 5.92
CA GLN A 522 -7.91 -21.81 7.19
C GLN A 522 -7.47 -20.39 7.60
N ALA A 523 -7.11 -19.54 6.62
CA ALA A 523 -6.82 -18.13 6.85
C ALA A 523 -8.05 -17.34 7.33
N LYS A 524 -9.25 -17.67 6.83
CA LYS A 524 -10.51 -17.07 7.30
C LYS A 524 -10.72 -17.33 8.77
N ASP A 525 -10.60 -18.60 9.19
CA ASP A 525 -10.80 -18.99 10.59
C ASP A 525 -9.79 -18.26 11.50
N GLY A 526 -8.52 -18.22 11.11
CA GLY A 526 -7.48 -17.48 11.82
C GLY A 526 -7.72 -15.97 11.87
N ARG A 527 -8.15 -15.36 10.78
CA ARG A 527 -8.48 -13.93 10.70
C ARG A 527 -9.64 -13.57 11.63
N ILE A 528 -10.70 -14.37 11.66
CA ILE A 528 -11.84 -14.15 12.55
C ILE A 528 -11.43 -14.29 14.02
N HIS A 529 -10.57 -15.26 14.35
CA HIS A 529 -10.00 -15.40 15.69
C HIS A 529 -9.20 -14.12 16.08
N ILE A 530 -8.32 -13.64 15.21
CA ILE A 530 -7.51 -12.44 15.47
C ILE A 530 -8.41 -11.21 15.67
N LEU A 531 -9.43 -11.01 14.83
CA LEU A 531 -10.42 -9.93 15.00
C LEU A 531 -11.13 -10.04 16.36
N GLY A 532 -11.46 -11.25 16.82
CA GLY A 532 -12.04 -11.47 18.14
C GLY A 532 -11.13 -11.01 19.29
N GLU A 533 -9.81 -11.26 19.19
CA GLU A 533 -8.83 -10.78 20.17
C GLU A 533 -8.65 -9.25 20.11
N MET A 534 -8.58 -8.68 18.91
CA MET A 534 -8.49 -7.22 18.73
C MET A 534 -9.70 -6.50 19.31
N ASN A 535 -10.91 -7.04 19.12
CA ASN A 535 -12.16 -6.47 19.63
C ASN A 535 -12.23 -6.42 21.16
N LYS A 536 -11.46 -7.23 21.88
CA LYS A 536 -11.38 -7.16 23.36
C LYS A 536 -10.67 -5.87 23.81
N ALA A 537 -9.73 -5.35 23.00
CA ALA A 537 -9.05 -4.10 23.31
C ALA A 537 -9.85 -2.86 22.84
N LEU A 538 -10.42 -2.93 21.64
CA LEU A 538 -11.25 -1.86 21.10
C LEU A 538 -12.20 -2.45 20.04
N SER A 539 -13.50 -2.47 20.32
CA SER A 539 -14.52 -3.05 19.44
C SER A 539 -15.07 -2.07 18.39
N GLU A 540 -15.02 -0.77 18.70
CA GLU A 540 -15.52 0.31 17.84
C GLU A 540 -14.55 1.49 17.85
N SER A 541 -14.53 2.28 16.79
CA SER A 541 -13.76 3.52 16.76
C SER A 541 -14.20 4.46 17.87
N ARG A 542 -13.26 5.21 18.47
CA ARG A 542 -13.62 6.26 19.42
C ARG A 542 -14.55 7.28 18.76
N ALA A 543 -15.49 7.80 19.53
CA ALA A 543 -16.51 8.73 19.03
C ALA A 543 -15.93 10.04 18.48
N ASP A 544 -14.82 10.50 19.07
CA ASP A 544 -14.16 11.75 18.72
C ASP A 544 -12.66 11.55 18.50
N VAL A 545 -12.08 12.43 17.70
CA VAL A 545 -10.62 12.52 17.54
C VAL A 545 -9.96 13.00 18.84
N GLY A 546 -8.75 12.51 19.11
CA GLY A 546 -7.99 12.82 20.32
C GLY A 546 -7.76 14.33 20.54
N GLN A 547 -7.45 14.71 21.77
CA GLN A 547 -7.25 16.12 22.14
C GLN A 547 -6.07 16.80 21.43
N HIS A 548 -5.10 16.03 20.94
CA HIS A 548 -3.93 16.53 20.20
C HIS A 548 -4.14 16.56 18.69
N THR A 549 -5.28 16.05 18.22
CA THR A 549 -5.64 16.03 16.80
C THR A 549 -6.22 17.39 16.41
N PRO A 550 -5.81 17.98 15.27
CA PRO A 550 -6.44 19.18 14.75
C PRO A 550 -7.96 19.00 14.60
N LYS A 551 -8.76 19.93 15.11
CA LYS A 551 -10.23 19.86 14.96
C LYS A 551 -10.61 20.37 13.58
N MET A 552 -11.27 19.53 12.78
CA MET A 552 -11.69 19.88 11.42
C MET A 552 -13.20 19.94 11.32
N GLU A 553 -13.68 20.96 10.62
CA GLU A 553 -15.11 21.12 10.26
C GLU A 553 -15.20 21.56 8.80
N GLN A 554 -16.21 21.07 8.10
CA GLN A 554 -16.50 21.48 6.73
C GLN A 554 -17.84 22.20 6.65
N VAL A 555 -17.88 23.25 5.84
CA VAL A 555 -19.12 23.96 5.48
C VAL A 555 -19.16 24.17 3.97
N THR A 556 -20.30 23.86 3.37
CA THR A 556 -20.50 24.12 1.94
C THR A 556 -21.09 25.52 1.76
N VAL A 557 -20.43 26.33 0.96
CA VAL A 557 -20.90 27.68 0.57
C VAL A 557 -21.34 27.67 -0.91
N ASP A 558 -22.17 28.60 -1.30
CA ASP A 558 -22.53 28.72 -2.71
C ASP A 558 -21.29 29.07 -3.56
N LYS A 559 -21.18 28.53 -4.76
CA LYS A 559 -20.04 28.81 -5.68
C LYS A 559 -19.77 30.29 -5.90
N LYS A 560 -20.82 31.13 -5.90
CA LYS A 560 -20.70 32.61 -6.01
C LYS A 560 -20.03 33.25 -4.79
N ASP A 561 -20.08 32.61 -3.63
CA ASP A 561 -19.57 33.13 -2.36
C ASP A 561 -18.11 32.71 -2.13
N ILE A 562 -17.57 31.75 -2.92
CA ILE A 562 -16.16 31.31 -2.88
C ILE A 562 -15.22 32.51 -2.99
N ALA A 563 -15.47 33.39 -3.96
CA ALA A 563 -14.66 34.60 -4.17
C ALA A 563 -14.68 35.55 -2.96
N ALA A 564 -15.76 35.60 -2.20
CA ALA A 564 -15.88 36.40 -0.98
C ALA A 564 -15.10 35.78 0.18
N VAL A 565 -15.12 34.48 0.32
CA VAL A 565 -14.35 33.76 1.34
C VAL A 565 -12.85 33.88 1.09
N ILE A 566 -12.42 33.74 -0.16
CA ILE A 566 -11.01 33.89 -0.54
C ILE A 566 -10.57 35.36 -0.44
N GLY A 567 -11.41 36.28 -0.93
CA GLY A 567 -11.12 37.69 -1.00
C GLY A 567 -10.11 38.07 -2.11
N LYS A 568 -10.00 39.37 -2.41
CA LYS A 568 -9.08 39.86 -3.46
C LYS A 568 -7.61 39.49 -3.11
N GLY A 569 -7.00 38.67 -3.95
CA GLY A 569 -5.62 38.16 -3.74
C GLY A 569 -5.46 37.36 -2.46
N GLY A 570 -6.50 36.73 -1.95
CA GLY A 570 -6.48 35.92 -0.73
C GLY A 570 -6.54 36.71 0.57
N ALA A 571 -6.94 37.98 0.55
CA ALA A 571 -6.93 38.83 1.75
C ALA A 571 -7.91 38.34 2.84
N THR A 572 -9.13 37.92 2.46
CA THR A 572 -10.15 37.51 3.44
C THR A 572 -9.76 36.19 4.10
N ILE A 573 -9.30 35.21 3.32
CA ILE A 573 -8.88 33.90 3.89
C ILE A 573 -7.67 34.07 4.83
N ARG A 574 -6.72 34.96 4.50
CA ARG A 574 -5.61 35.30 5.41
C ARG A 574 -6.11 35.95 6.70
N GLU A 575 -7.08 36.88 6.61
CA GLU A 575 -7.68 37.50 7.79
C GLU A 575 -8.35 36.48 8.71
N ILE A 576 -9.03 35.46 8.13
CA ILE A 576 -9.63 34.37 8.92
C ILE A 576 -8.54 33.58 9.63
N VAL A 577 -7.49 33.18 8.88
CA VAL A 577 -6.34 32.42 9.41
C VAL A 577 -5.64 33.18 10.55
N ASP A 578 -5.35 34.48 10.33
CA ASP A 578 -4.61 35.31 11.30
C ASP A 578 -5.43 35.52 12.61
N LYS A 579 -6.74 35.68 12.50
CA LYS A 579 -7.61 35.94 13.66
C LYS A 579 -7.96 34.69 14.45
N SER A 580 -8.13 33.56 13.75
CA SER A 580 -8.54 32.30 14.37
C SER A 580 -7.39 31.39 14.76
N GLY A 581 -6.22 31.52 14.11
CA GLY A 581 -5.14 30.55 14.21
C GLY A 581 -5.45 29.22 13.49
N ALA A 582 -6.60 29.12 12.81
CA ALA A 582 -7.00 27.94 12.04
C ALA A 582 -6.44 27.98 10.62
N LYS A 583 -6.23 26.83 9.99
CA LYS A 583 -6.04 26.72 8.54
C LYS A 583 -7.41 26.63 7.86
N VAL A 584 -7.54 27.31 6.72
CA VAL A 584 -8.78 27.31 5.92
C VAL A 584 -8.43 26.98 4.49
N ASP A 585 -9.10 25.96 3.94
CA ASP A 585 -8.99 25.55 2.55
C ASP A 585 -10.36 25.59 1.87
N VAL A 586 -10.40 25.97 0.60
CA VAL A 586 -11.64 26.13 -0.18
C VAL A 586 -11.46 25.46 -1.53
N ASN A 587 -12.31 24.50 -1.86
CA ASN A 587 -12.29 23.87 -3.18
C ASN A 587 -13.22 24.57 -4.19
N ASP A 588 -13.10 24.21 -5.47
CA ASP A 588 -13.88 24.78 -6.58
C ASP A 588 -15.38 24.42 -6.50
N GLU A 589 -15.77 23.46 -5.65
CA GLU A 589 -17.14 23.05 -5.43
C GLU A 589 -17.83 23.86 -4.33
N GLY A 590 -17.08 24.67 -3.58
CA GLY A 590 -17.56 25.49 -2.49
C GLY A 590 -17.49 24.82 -1.12
N VAL A 591 -16.77 23.71 -0.99
CA VAL A 591 -16.50 23.11 0.32
C VAL A 591 -15.35 23.86 0.97
N VAL A 592 -15.64 24.51 2.09
CA VAL A 592 -14.68 25.20 2.94
C VAL A 592 -14.32 24.28 4.10
N THR A 593 -13.05 23.88 4.20
CA THR A 593 -12.51 23.04 5.28
C THR A 593 -11.75 23.92 6.26
N VAL A 594 -12.13 23.92 7.52
CA VAL A 594 -11.45 24.60 8.62
C VAL A 594 -10.75 23.55 9.48
N ALA A 595 -9.46 23.69 9.65
CA ALA A 595 -8.63 22.84 10.53
C ALA A 595 -7.98 23.72 11.61
N ALA A 596 -8.32 23.47 12.86
CA ALA A 596 -7.93 24.31 13.99
C ALA A 596 -7.23 23.49 15.08
N PRO A 597 -6.29 24.09 15.84
CA PRO A 597 -5.61 23.40 16.95
C PRO A 597 -6.57 23.06 18.11
N ASP A 598 -7.65 23.82 18.26
CA ASP A 598 -8.64 23.67 19.32
C ASP A 598 -10.04 24.09 18.87
N GLU A 599 -11.04 23.87 19.74
CA GLU A 599 -12.45 24.23 19.44
C GLU A 599 -12.69 25.74 19.37
N GLU A 600 -11.99 26.54 20.15
CA GLU A 600 -12.15 28.00 20.17
C GLU A 600 -11.72 28.58 18.82
N SER A 601 -10.52 28.23 18.37
CA SER A 601 -9.99 28.60 17.06
C SER A 601 -10.91 28.18 15.91
N ARG A 602 -11.45 26.95 15.97
CA ARG A 602 -12.41 26.45 14.99
C ARG A 602 -13.68 27.31 14.97
N ASN A 603 -14.25 27.57 16.14
CA ASN A 603 -15.49 28.33 16.24
C ASN A 603 -15.33 29.76 15.72
N ILE A 604 -14.20 30.41 15.99
CA ILE A 604 -13.89 31.75 15.46
C ILE A 604 -13.86 31.71 13.93
N ALA A 605 -13.13 30.75 13.33
CA ALA A 605 -13.04 30.64 11.88
C ALA A 605 -14.39 30.35 11.25
N MET A 606 -15.16 29.41 11.80
CA MET A 606 -16.49 29.05 11.31
C MET A 606 -17.48 30.22 11.41
N GLN A 607 -17.41 31.01 12.49
CA GLN A 607 -18.26 32.19 12.64
C GLN A 607 -17.91 33.25 11.59
N MET A 608 -16.62 33.50 11.34
CA MET A 608 -16.18 34.44 10.30
C MET A 608 -16.64 34.01 8.91
N ILE A 609 -16.59 32.70 8.58
CA ILE A 609 -17.06 32.18 7.31
C ILE A 609 -18.59 32.37 7.20
N LYS A 610 -19.34 32.03 8.26
CA LYS A 610 -20.81 32.26 8.32
C LYS A 610 -21.15 33.72 8.13
N ASP A 611 -20.43 34.64 8.74
CA ASP A 611 -20.65 36.07 8.61
C ASP A 611 -20.40 36.59 7.19
N ILE A 612 -19.39 36.03 6.49
CA ILE A 612 -19.05 36.38 5.11
C ILE A 612 -20.12 35.87 4.12
N THR A 613 -20.66 34.69 4.39
CA THR A 613 -21.58 33.97 3.50
C THR A 613 -23.06 34.16 3.88
N ALA A 614 -23.32 34.87 4.97
CA ALA A 614 -24.65 35.13 5.46
C ALA A 614 -25.50 35.91 4.41
N LYS A 615 -26.73 35.51 4.26
CA LYS A 615 -27.69 36.15 3.31
C LYS A 615 -28.83 36.81 4.10
N ALA A 616 -29.16 38.02 3.70
CA ALA A 616 -30.28 38.70 4.25
C ALA A 616 -31.59 38.00 3.87
N GLU A 617 -32.45 37.73 4.84
CA GLU A 617 -33.76 37.11 4.67
C GLU A 617 -34.85 38.18 4.70
N LEU A 618 -35.76 38.10 3.73
CA LEU A 618 -36.90 39.03 3.68
C LEU A 618 -37.77 38.89 4.93
N ASN A 619 -38.21 40.04 5.49
CA ASN A 619 -39.01 40.17 6.72
C ASN A 619 -38.33 39.78 8.03
N LYS A 620 -37.03 39.45 8.02
CA LYS A 620 -36.26 39.15 9.23
C LYS A 620 -35.69 40.44 9.82
N ILE A 621 -35.66 40.51 11.16
CA ILE A 621 -35.14 41.63 11.93
C ILE A 621 -33.70 41.32 12.32
N TYR A 622 -32.82 42.27 12.13
CA TYR A 622 -31.38 42.19 12.48
C TYR A 622 -31.00 43.38 13.36
N SER A 623 -30.02 43.22 14.20
CA SER A 623 -29.31 44.33 14.82
C SER A 623 -28.18 44.79 13.92
N GLY A 624 -28.05 46.07 13.68
CA GLY A 624 -27.05 46.65 12.80
C GLY A 624 -26.50 47.94 13.34
N LYS A 625 -25.40 48.39 12.75
CA LYS A 625 -24.70 49.64 13.11
C LYS A 625 -24.79 50.63 11.96
N VAL A 626 -25.15 51.88 12.27
CA VAL A 626 -25.17 52.96 11.29
C VAL A 626 -23.76 53.34 10.87
N MET A 627 -23.43 53.09 9.60
CA MET A 627 -22.09 53.31 9.05
C MET A 627 -21.92 54.64 8.41
N LYS A 628 -22.99 55.13 7.73
CA LYS A 628 -22.94 56.42 7.03
C LYS A 628 -24.35 57.01 6.89
N ILE A 629 -24.44 58.31 7.06
CA ILE A 629 -25.68 59.07 6.90
C ILE A 629 -25.62 59.87 5.61
N MET A 630 -26.71 59.86 4.85
CA MET A 630 -26.93 60.63 3.64
C MET A 630 -28.27 61.37 3.77
N GLU A 631 -28.53 62.38 2.93
CA GLU A 631 -29.76 63.17 2.95
C GLU A 631 -31.01 62.33 2.76
N PHE A 632 -30.93 61.20 2.01
CA PHE A 632 -32.04 60.32 1.69
C PHE A 632 -32.16 59.10 2.58
N GLY A 633 -31.26 58.88 3.55
CA GLY A 633 -31.32 57.74 4.45
C GLY A 633 -30.00 57.40 5.13
N ALA A 634 -29.98 56.31 5.86
CA ALA A 634 -28.81 55.80 6.58
C ALA A 634 -28.39 54.41 6.02
N PHE A 635 -27.10 54.25 5.80
CA PHE A 635 -26.48 52.94 5.54
C PHE A 635 -26.21 52.25 6.85
N VAL A 636 -26.76 51.07 7.00
CA VAL A 636 -26.66 50.25 8.20
C VAL A 636 -25.97 48.94 7.84
N ASN A 637 -24.86 48.66 8.49
CA ASN A 637 -24.24 47.31 8.46
C ASN A 637 -25.02 46.44 9.41
N PHE A 638 -25.69 45.40 8.90
CA PHE A 638 -26.64 44.62 9.70
C PHE A 638 -26.41 43.12 9.66
N LEU A 639 -25.49 42.63 8.77
CA LEU A 639 -25.24 41.22 8.62
C LEU A 639 -23.81 41.01 8.07
N GLY A 640 -22.88 40.64 8.95
CA GLY A 640 -21.48 40.44 8.56
C GLY A 640 -20.90 41.69 7.82
N LYS A 641 -20.55 41.52 6.53
CA LYS A 641 -20.06 42.62 5.67
C LYS A 641 -21.17 43.26 4.81
N GLN A 642 -22.44 42.95 5.03
CA GLN A 642 -23.56 43.48 4.23
C GLN A 642 -24.12 44.78 4.79
N ASP A 643 -24.16 45.77 3.93
CA ASP A 643 -24.77 47.05 4.21
C ASP A 643 -26.15 47.13 3.55
N GLY A 644 -27.12 47.66 4.26
CA GLY A 644 -28.43 47.97 3.72
C GLY A 644 -28.79 49.45 3.87
N LEU A 645 -29.70 49.91 3.07
CA LEU A 645 -30.18 51.28 3.11
C LEU A 645 -31.53 51.35 3.86
N VAL A 646 -31.54 52.10 4.96
CA VAL A 646 -32.76 52.57 5.60
C VAL A 646 -33.10 53.93 4.98
N HIS A 647 -34.12 53.96 4.09
CA HIS A 647 -34.56 55.23 3.49
C HIS A 647 -35.15 56.14 4.58
N ILE A 648 -35.09 57.45 4.39
CA ILE A 648 -35.60 58.42 5.37
C ILE A 648 -37.04 58.17 5.79
N SER A 649 -37.90 57.64 4.91
CA SER A 649 -39.29 57.25 5.17
C SER A 649 -39.43 55.98 6.01
N GLU A 650 -38.38 55.23 6.18
CA GLU A 650 -38.32 53.95 6.90
C GLU A 650 -37.61 54.03 8.27
N LEU A 651 -37.17 55.25 8.68
CA LEU A 651 -36.49 55.49 9.94
C LEU A 651 -37.42 55.52 11.14
N ALA A 652 -38.62 56.12 11.01
CA ALA A 652 -39.60 56.22 12.06
C ALA A 652 -41.01 56.35 11.51
N ASP A 653 -42.06 56.15 12.34
CA ASP A 653 -43.47 56.27 11.97
C ASP A 653 -43.92 57.71 11.75
N LYS A 654 -43.14 58.68 12.25
CA LYS A 654 -43.40 60.11 12.06
C LYS A 654 -42.55 60.64 10.90
N ARG A 655 -43.02 61.71 10.25
CA ARG A 655 -42.28 62.34 9.17
C ARG A 655 -40.95 62.92 9.70
N VAL A 656 -39.84 62.39 9.19
CA VAL A 656 -38.49 62.75 9.58
C VAL A 656 -38.03 63.88 8.65
N ALA A 657 -37.57 65.00 9.22
CA ALA A 657 -37.09 66.16 8.46
C ALA A 657 -35.64 65.98 8.02
N LYS A 658 -34.81 65.42 8.89
CA LYS A 658 -33.40 65.11 8.64
C LYS A 658 -33.09 63.77 9.26
N VAL A 659 -32.26 62.93 8.57
CA VAL A 659 -31.85 61.59 9.01
C VAL A 659 -31.14 61.68 10.38
N THR A 660 -30.38 62.75 10.60
CA THR A 660 -29.61 63.02 11.85
C THR A 660 -30.51 63.31 13.07
N ASP A 661 -31.81 63.54 12.89
CA ASP A 661 -32.76 63.77 13.98
C ASP A 661 -33.15 62.42 14.63
N VAL A 662 -32.91 61.29 13.94
CA VAL A 662 -33.34 59.95 14.41
C VAL A 662 -32.13 59.08 14.72
N VAL A 663 -31.06 59.12 13.88
CA VAL A 663 -29.87 58.24 14.05
C VAL A 663 -28.59 59.04 13.81
N LYS A 664 -27.49 58.58 14.46
CA LYS A 664 -26.12 59.11 14.28
C LYS A 664 -25.23 57.97 13.74
N GLU A 665 -24.14 58.37 13.09
CA GLU A 665 -23.13 57.37 12.70
C GLU A 665 -22.56 56.72 13.96
N GLY A 666 -22.52 55.36 13.94
CA GLY A 666 -22.08 54.58 15.08
C GLY A 666 -23.23 54.04 15.94
N ASP A 667 -24.49 54.47 15.77
CA ASP A 667 -25.63 54.01 16.55
C ASP A 667 -25.95 52.55 16.23
N GLU A 668 -26.30 51.76 17.25
CA GLU A 668 -26.86 50.43 17.10
C GLU A 668 -28.39 50.51 16.94
N VAL A 669 -28.88 49.94 15.88
CA VAL A 669 -30.29 50.00 15.49
C VAL A 669 -30.83 48.62 15.14
N LYS A 670 -32.11 48.37 15.40
CA LYS A 670 -32.81 47.21 14.82
C LYS A 670 -33.39 47.57 13.48
N VAL A 671 -33.18 46.71 12.51
CA VAL A 671 -33.62 46.89 11.12
C VAL A 671 -34.28 45.60 10.61
N LYS A 672 -35.41 45.77 9.91
CA LYS A 672 -36.10 44.68 9.23
C LYS A 672 -35.79 44.76 7.74
N VAL A 673 -35.49 43.63 7.10
CA VAL A 673 -35.34 43.56 5.65
C VAL A 673 -36.68 43.62 4.98
N ILE A 674 -36.91 44.68 4.21
CA ILE A 674 -38.23 44.93 3.52
C ILE A 674 -38.17 44.67 2.01
N GLY A 675 -36.99 44.43 1.46
CA GLY A 675 -36.86 44.12 0.03
C GLY A 675 -35.44 44.18 -0.49
N PHE A 676 -35.28 43.79 -1.74
CA PHE A 676 -34.04 43.81 -2.47
C PHE A 676 -34.20 44.62 -3.77
N ASP A 677 -33.26 45.49 -4.07
CA ASP A 677 -33.29 46.33 -5.27
C ASP A 677 -31.88 46.41 -5.91
N ARG A 678 -31.75 45.84 -7.11
CA ARG A 678 -30.46 45.79 -7.87
C ARG A 678 -29.28 45.37 -7.03
N GLY A 679 -29.46 44.33 -6.19
CA GLY A 679 -28.41 43.79 -5.33
C GLY A 679 -28.19 44.55 -4.02
N LYS A 680 -28.97 45.59 -3.72
CA LYS A 680 -28.97 46.36 -2.46
C LYS A 680 -30.11 45.92 -1.58
N VAL A 681 -29.86 45.82 -0.26
CA VAL A 681 -30.87 45.46 0.74
C VAL A 681 -31.57 46.71 1.21
N LYS A 682 -32.90 46.71 1.13
CA LYS A 682 -33.77 47.74 1.71
C LYS A 682 -34.14 47.37 3.15
N LEU A 683 -33.90 48.27 4.05
CA LEU A 683 -34.13 48.10 5.47
C LEU A 683 -35.17 49.09 6.00
N SER A 684 -35.89 48.69 7.04
CA SER A 684 -36.81 49.54 7.77
C SER A 684 -36.55 49.45 9.28
N MET A 685 -36.39 50.57 9.91
CA MET A 685 -36.33 50.65 11.37
C MET A 685 -37.73 50.69 11.96
N LYS A 686 -38.68 51.39 11.33
CA LYS A 686 -40.07 51.50 11.80
C LYS A 686 -40.78 50.12 11.87
N GLN A 687 -40.48 49.21 10.95
CA GLN A 687 -41.05 47.86 10.94
C GLN A 687 -40.27 46.87 11.78
N ALA A 688 -39.17 47.29 12.40
CA ALA A 688 -38.38 46.48 13.33
C ALA A 688 -38.75 46.77 14.79
N SER A 689 -39.69 47.64 15.06
CA SER A 689 -40.09 48.08 16.39
C SER A 689 -41.27 47.31 16.98
N ASP A 690 -41.78 46.26 16.29
CA ASP A 690 -42.84 45.40 16.79
C ASP A 690 -42.35 44.10 17.45
#